data_a80c5583fd69c349c176e8d2f20e9d72
#
_entry.id   a80c5583fd69c349c176e8d2f20e9d72
#
_cell.length_a   1.000
_cell.length_b   1.000
_cell.length_c   1.000
_cell.angle_alpha   90.00
_cell.angle_beta   90.00
_cell.angle_gamma   90.00
#
_symmetry.space_group_name_H-M   'P 1'
#
loop_
_entity.id
_entity.type
_entity.pdbx_description
1 polymer ?
#
loop_
_entity_poly.entity_id
_entity_poly.type
_entity_poly.pdbx_seq_one_letter_code
_entity_poly.pdbx_strand_id
1 'polypeptide(L)'
;MNQASYKNFLATIAPPASAEVLGKWGITTAQLLTSKVEELILPIFNEMDPNEISIYAVGGFGRKELAPFSDADLLFLTTERIEISNTIAALWDLGIKPSILVRKGGELITSVKRDLKFATTLIDARHLYGFELPLLLGPKEWIEKARPWFHREQEYERRIRLLKALGAGCQEPNIRDGRGGLRDLQLKHWLLKISEKHEMKSDSESRENNNILLGARTAIHLAVKRREDRMLLSDRRQLISWLGWENEDSFFQSVMLAMKRNAYGKKKKSDNRKHLVEEFKSRLRDVPLRPISGFLRLLDETGELELLLPEWRRIEGLVRTDSAHKYTPDEHTLRVIENLEALFQTQNNEINLSYLQRHDLLILAALFHDIGKGTGKNHEEEGTKSAVEFTKKFGFTKTEIERVSFLVRNHLLLSYNAFRRDIDDPHLIHDLAKKIGDVENLIMLYLLTVADLKAVSYTLWNDWKARLLDTLVSRLVRQCSSYLPPELFAKEAIIRRKATVEDLLSNSKSAEYISAHFDSVDGRYALAHTPEQIARHIQLIPELKKNAVVVERNQHPVSNCIELVVITHSHQGLFAEIAGTLSALDFNILSADISTRSDGVAIDTFRVSDSNNIDSSRWNSFVEDLKEVISGADNVENLLNKIMPYKKKSVGIKTEVSVEIDNESSGDYTIVEVMLPDEIGLLYRIASVFRNCEMSIATAIINTESEHGVDVFYVTDNSGKKIVKKNLLKRLKEKMLEIA
;
A
#
# COMPACT_ATOMS: atom_id res chain seq x y z
N MET A 1 -46.86 -10.99 8.53
CA MET A 1 -45.93 -10.17 9.33
C MET A 1 -44.89 -9.57 8.40
N ASN A 2 -44.66 -8.26 8.51
CA ASN A 2 -44.01 -7.49 7.44
C ASN A 2 -42.48 -7.65 7.50
N GLN A 3 -41.81 -7.88 6.35
CA GLN A 3 -40.34 -7.80 6.11
C GLN A 3 -39.68 -6.55 6.73
N ALA A 4 -40.49 -5.56 7.10
CA ALA A 4 -40.13 -4.34 7.77
C ALA A 4 -39.62 -4.52 9.22
N SER A 5 -39.96 -5.64 9.93
CA SER A 5 -39.77 -5.72 11.37
C SER A 5 -38.30 -5.75 11.82
N TYR A 6 -37.47 -6.64 11.27
CA TYR A 6 -36.06 -6.72 11.67
C TYR A 6 -35.22 -5.55 11.12
N LYS A 7 -35.47 -5.12 9.86
CA LYS A 7 -34.79 -3.95 9.29
C LYS A 7 -35.12 -2.66 10.05
N ASN A 8 -36.38 -2.47 10.44
CA ASN A 8 -36.78 -1.31 11.23
C ASN A 8 -36.11 -1.34 12.62
N PHE A 9 -36.02 -2.51 13.24
CA PHE A 9 -35.31 -2.65 14.49
C PHE A 9 -33.82 -2.29 14.37
N LEU A 10 -33.12 -2.75 13.30
CA LEU A 10 -31.72 -2.36 13.07
C LEU A 10 -31.53 -0.84 12.97
N ALA A 11 -32.50 -0.13 12.39
CA ALA A 11 -32.45 1.32 12.25
C ALA A 11 -32.61 2.08 13.58
N THR A 12 -33.09 1.43 14.65
CA THR A 12 -33.23 2.03 15.99
C THR A 12 -31.94 1.97 16.82
N ILE A 13 -30.95 1.21 16.37
CA ILE A 13 -29.70 1.00 17.14
C ILE A 13 -28.82 2.25 16.98
N ALA A 14 -28.64 2.97 18.10
CA ALA A 14 -27.76 4.13 18.15
C ALA A 14 -26.28 3.72 18.20
N PRO A 15 -25.37 4.54 17.64
CA PRO A 15 -23.92 4.30 17.73
C PRO A 15 -23.40 4.41 19.16
N PRO A 16 -22.25 3.78 19.48
CA PRO A 16 -21.58 3.98 20.76
C PRO A 16 -21.05 5.41 20.89
N ALA A 17 -21.06 5.96 22.09
CA ALA A 17 -20.69 7.35 22.34
C ALA A 17 -19.17 7.61 22.17
N SER A 18 -18.33 6.61 22.42
CA SER A 18 -16.87 6.71 22.31
C SER A 18 -16.22 5.33 22.16
N ALA A 19 -14.90 5.33 21.88
CA ALA A 19 -14.10 4.11 21.83
C ALA A 19 -14.08 3.34 23.17
N GLU A 20 -14.14 4.05 24.30
CA GLU A 20 -14.07 3.47 25.65
C GLU A 20 -15.29 2.59 25.95
N VAL A 21 -16.46 2.97 25.43
CA VAL A 21 -17.71 2.22 25.64
C VAL A 21 -17.99 1.20 24.53
N LEU A 22 -17.17 1.17 23.47
CA LEU A 22 -17.37 0.31 22.29
C LEU A 22 -17.54 -1.16 22.66
N GLY A 23 -16.71 -1.69 23.55
CA GLY A 23 -16.79 -3.08 23.98
C GLY A 23 -18.09 -3.40 24.72
N LYS A 24 -18.48 -2.57 25.69
CA LYS A 24 -19.73 -2.73 26.44
C LYS A 24 -20.94 -2.62 25.50
N TRP A 25 -20.95 -1.62 24.63
CA TRP A 25 -21.99 -1.44 23.63
C TRP A 25 -22.07 -2.65 22.68
N GLY A 26 -20.92 -3.16 22.21
CA GLY A 26 -20.84 -4.27 21.29
C GLY A 26 -21.48 -5.55 21.80
N ILE A 27 -21.13 -5.98 23.02
CA ILE A 27 -21.72 -7.20 23.61
C ILE A 27 -23.20 -7.01 23.94
N THR A 28 -23.59 -5.84 24.45
CA THR A 28 -24.99 -5.54 24.78
C THR A 28 -25.84 -5.55 23.50
N THR A 29 -25.35 -4.94 22.43
CA THR A 29 -26.04 -4.90 21.13
C THR A 29 -26.13 -6.28 20.50
N ALA A 30 -25.07 -7.09 20.56
CA ALA A 30 -25.08 -8.46 20.04
C ALA A 30 -26.11 -9.34 20.79
N GLN A 31 -26.23 -9.20 22.10
CA GLN A 31 -27.25 -9.88 22.91
C GLN A 31 -28.67 -9.38 22.57
N LEU A 32 -28.84 -8.08 22.40
CA LEU A 32 -30.12 -7.47 22.01
C LEU A 32 -30.57 -7.96 20.61
N LEU A 33 -29.66 -8.01 19.65
CA LEU A 33 -29.90 -8.57 18.32
C LEU A 33 -30.31 -10.04 18.39
N THR A 34 -29.59 -10.81 19.20
CA THR A 34 -29.91 -12.22 19.42
C THR A 34 -31.32 -12.41 19.99
N SER A 35 -31.66 -11.68 21.06
CA SER A 35 -32.97 -11.76 21.68
C SER A 35 -34.09 -11.32 20.73
N LYS A 36 -33.83 -10.29 19.91
CA LYS A 36 -34.83 -9.85 18.93
C LYS A 36 -35.05 -10.88 17.81
N VAL A 37 -34.00 -11.54 17.34
CA VAL A 37 -34.13 -12.65 16.39
C VAL A 37 -34.91 -13.80 17.02
N GLU A 38 -34.61 -14.20 18.26
CA GLU A 38 -35.36 -15.24 18.97
C GLU A 38 -36.86 -14.90 19.10
N GLU A 39 -37.19 -13.66 19.53
CA GLU A 39 -38.58 -13.17 19.60
C GLU A 39 -39.33 -13.33 18.28
N LEU A 40 -38.64 -13.09 17.16
CA LEU A 40 -39.25 -13.16 15.83
C LEU A 40 -39.38 -14.57 15.29
N ILE A 41 -38.44 -15.47 15.60
CA ILE A 41 -38.41 -16.83 15.01
C ILE A 41 -39.16 -17.87 15.84
N LEU A 42 -39.23 -17.75 17.18
CA LEU A 42 -39.88 -18.70 18.05
C LEU A 42 -41.38 -18.96 17.68
N PRO A 43 -42.19 -17.95 17.33
CA PRO A 43 -43.56 -18.17 16.88
C PRO A 43 -43.67 -19.09 15.67
N ILE A 44 -42.69 -19.06 14.76
CA ILE A 44 -42.67 -19.93 13.56
C ILE A 44 -42.43 -21.37 13.97
N PHE A 45 -41.56 -21.60 14.97
CA PHE A 45 -41.26 -22.96 15.43
C PHE A 45 -42.41 -23.58 16.23
N ASN A 46 -43.28 -22.80 16.84
CA ASN A 46 -44.46 -23.28 17.54
C ASN A 46 -45.49 -24.00 16.64
N GLU A 47 -45.37 -23.87 15.33
CA GLU A 47 -46.18 -24.56 14.35
C GLU A 47 -45.67 -26.01 14.10
N MET A 48 -44.49 -26.39 14.64
CA MET A 48 -43.86 -27.70 14.51
C MET A 48 -44.16 -28.56 15.72
N ASP A 49 -44.19 -29.90 15.54
CA ASP A 49 -44.38 -30.85 16.66
C ASP A 49 -43.12 -30.90 17.53
N PRO A 50 -43.19 -30.47 18.82
CA PRO A 50 -42.04 -30.44 19.69
C PRO A 50 -41.49 -31.81 20.07
N ASN A 51 -42.24 -32.88 19.82
CA ASN A 51 -41.78 -34.25 20.07
C ASN A 51 -40.99 -34.87 18.92
N GLU A 52 -41.09 -34.30 17.70
CA GLU A 52 -40.41 -34.80 16.50
C GLU A 52 -39.16 -34.00 16.16
N ILE A 53 -39.05 -32.77 16.67
CA ILE A 53 -37.99 -31.88 16.34
C ILE A 53 -37.34 -31.22 17.58
N SER A 54 -36.03 -31.00 17.47
CA SER A 54 -35.27 -30.17 18.41
C SER A 54 -34.47 -29.15 17.64
N ILE A 55 -34.60 -27.86 18.00
CA ILE A 55 -33.97 -26.74 17.31
C ILE A 55 -32.97 -26.04 18.21
N TYR A 56 -31.77 -25.85 17.69
CA TYR A 56 -30.66 -25.18 18.40
C TYR A 56 -30.17 -23.98 17.62
N ALA A 57 -29.92 -22.88 18.33
CA ALA A 57 -29.05 -21.81 17.84
C ALA A 57 -27.59 -22.27 17.93
N VAL A 58 -26.84 -22.05 16.86
CA VAL A 58 -25.44 -22.48 16.79
C VAL A 58 -24.53 -21.34 16.32
N GLY A 59 -23.20 -21.54 16.38
CA GLY A 59 -22.24 -20.54 15.96
C GLY A 59 -22.38 -19.21 16.73
N GLY A 60 -22.35 -18.08 16.03
CA GLY A 60 -22.52 -16.75 16.63
C GLY A 60 -23.89 -16.55 17.27
N PHE A 61 -24.93 -17.13 16.73
CA PHE A 61 -26.29 -17.10 17.28
C PHE A 61 -26.38 -17.94 18.57
N GLY A 62 -25.72 -19.09 18.61
CA GLY A 62 -25.64 -19.92 19.83
C GLY A 62 -24.91 -19.24 20.98
N ARG A 63 -23.81 -18.51 20.68
CA ARG A 63 -23.01 -17.76 21.67
C ARG A 63 -23.64 -16.42 22.10
N LYS A 64 -24.78 -16.03 21.52
CA LYS A 64 -25.40 -14.70 21.68
C LYS A 64 -24.49 -13.54 21.19
N GLU A 65 -23.77 -13.79 20.15
CA GLU A 65 -22.84 -12.87 19.46
C GLU A 65 -23.30 -12.52 18.05
N LEU A 66 -24.60 -12.41 17.82
CA LEU A 66 -25.14 -12.12 16.50
C LEU A 66 -24.76 -10.68 16.09
N ALA A 67 -24.33 -10.52 14.84
CA ALA A 67 -24.09 -9.22 14.25
C ALA A 67 -25.19 -8.87 13.23
N PRO A 68 -25.44 -7.56 12.96
CA PRO A 68 -26.38 -7.14 11.93
C PRO A 68 -26.05 -7.80 10.58
N PHE A 69 -27.07 -8.12 9.79
CA PHE A 69 -26.95 -8.75 8.46
C PHE A 69 -26.19 -10.08 8.43
N SER A 70 -25.91 -10.68 9.59
CA SER A 70 -25.34 -12.03 9.70
C SER A 70 -26.41 -13.09 9.51
N ASP A 71 -26.00 -14.27 9.05
CA ASP A 71 -26.88 -15.43 9.00
C ASP A 71 -27.28 -15.87 10.44
N ALA A 72 -28.53 -16.30 10.63
CA ALA A 72 -28.97 -16.98 11.85
C ALA A 72 -28.71 -18.48 11.66
N ASP A 73 -27.63 -18.96 12.30
CA ASP A 73 -27.21 -20.37 12.20
C ASP A 73 -28.08 -21.24 13.10
N LEU A 74 -28.81 -22.20 12.51
CA LEU A 74 -29.73 -23.10 13.18
C LEU A 74 -29.37 -24.56 12.91
N LEU A 75 -29.46 -25.39 13.93
CA LEU A 75 -29.35 -26.83 13.84
C LEU A 75 -30.70 -27.47 14.18
N PHE A 76 -31.27 -28.19 13.20
CA PHE A 76 -32.50 -28.91 13.36
C PHE A 76 -32.14 -30.40 13.52
N LEU A 77 -32.54 -30.98 14.64
CA LEU A 77 -32.43 -32.41 14.91
C LEU A 77 -33.78 -33.03 14.83
N THR A 78 -33.88 -34.11 14.07
CA THR A 78 -35.13 -34.78 13.77
C THR A 78 -35.00 -36.27 14.00
N THR A 79 -36.13 -36.91 14.31
CA THR A 79 -36.24 -38.37 14.36
C THR A 79 -36.47 -38.94 12.97
N GLU A 80 -37.27 -38.26 12.16
CA GLU A 80 -37.63 -38.62 10.80
C GLU A 80 -37.25 -37.53 9.78
N ARG A 81 -37.54 -37.76 8.50
CA ARG A 81 -37.34 -36.79 7.43
C ARG A 81 -38.46 -35.73 7.49
N ILE A 82 -38.11 -34.49 7.73
CA ILE A 82 -39.05 -33.35 7.78
C ILE A 82 -38.85 -32.43 6.59
N GLU A 83 -39.91 -31.78 6.18
CA GLU A 83 -39.90 -30.71 5.22
C GLU A 83 -39.89 -29.36 5.95
N ILE A 84 -38.89 -28.51 5.64
CA ILE A 84 -38.68 -27.21 6.29
C ILE A 84 -38.79 -26.03 5.35
N SER A 85 -39.27 -26.26 4.12
CA SER A 85 -39.35 -25.22 3.08
C SER A 85 -40.18 -24.02 3.52
N ASN A 86 -41.33 -24.27 4.15
CA ASN A 86 -42.21 -23.21 4.68
C ASN A 86 -41.55 -22.45 5.82
N THR A 87 -40.86 -23.12 6.70
CA THR A 87 -40.11 -22.47 7.79
C THR A 87 -39.00 -21.58 7.24
N ILE A 88 -38.26 -22.03 6.22
CA ILE A 88 -37.24 -21.23 5.56
C ILE A 88 -37.85 -19.98 4.92
N ALA A 89 -38.96 -20.13 4.20
CA ALA A 89 -39.67 -19.01 3.57
C ALA A 89 -40.14 -17.98 4.61
N ALA A 90 -40.75 -18.45 5.73
CA ALA A 90 -41.21 -17.58 6.81
C ALA A 90 -40.05 -16.80 7.47
N LEU A 91 -38.86 -17.42 7.63
CA LEU A 91 -37.68 -16.73 8.14
C LEU A 91 -37.18 -15.63 7.19
N TRP A 92 -37.18 -15.89 5.87
CA TRP A 92 -36.85 -14.91 4.86
C TRP A 92 -37.83 -13.72 4.86
N ASP A 93 -39.11 -14.00 5.05
CA ASP A 93 -40.16 -12.94 5.10
C ASP A 93 -39.99 -12.00 6.30
N LEU A 94 -39.36 -12.46 7.38
CA LEU A 94 -38.97 -11.62 8.50
C LEU A 94 -37.72 -10.74 8.23
N GLY A 95 -37.04 -10.97 7.09
CA GLY A 95 -35.79 -10.31 6.76
C GLY A 95 -34.57 -10.93 7.46
N ILE A 96 -34.73 -12.13 8.02
CA ILE A 96 -33.66 -12.91 8.68
C ILE A 96 -33.17 -13.93 7.66
N LYS A 97 -31.86 -13.96 7.43
CA LYS A 97 -31.22 -14.94 6.55
C LYS A 97 -30.87 -16.19 7.34
N PRO A 98 -31.61 -17.32 7.18
CA PRO A 98 -31.30 -18.54 7.91
C PRO A 98 -30.16 -19.31 7.25
N SER A 99 -29.31 -19.91 8.10
CA SER A 99 -28.34 -20.95 7.73
C SER A 99 -28.73 -22.22 8.51
N ILE A 100 -29.44 -23.14 7.86
CA ILE A 100 -30.05 -24.29 8.55
C ILE A 100 -29.28 -25.57 8.21
N LEU A 101 -28.91 -26.29 9.26
CA LEU A 101 -28.32 -27.62 9.20
C LEU A 101 -29.31 -28.63 9.78
N VAL A 102 -29.75 -29.61 8.98
CA VAL A 102 -30.64 -30.66 9.42
C VAL A 102 -29.86 -31.95 9.65
N ARG A 103 -30.04 -32.62 10.78
CA ARG A 103 -29.40 -33.92 11.10
C ARG A 103 -30.36 -34.82 11.87
N LYS A 104 -30.14 -36.11 11.72
CA LYS A 104 -30.79 -37.14 12.57
C LYS A 104 -29.99 -37.30 13.87
N GLY A 105 -30.69 -37.42 15.00
CA GLY A 105 -30.06 -37.52 16.32
C GLY A 105 -29.03 -38.66 16.43
N GLY A 106 -29.27 -39.82 15.82
CA GLY A 106 -28.34 -40.95 15.81
C GLY A 106 -27.03 -40.76 15.00
N GLU A 107 -26.96 -39.74 14.11
CA GLU A 107 -25.80 -39.51 13.25
C GLU A 107 -24.80 -38.47 13.86
N LEU A 108 -25.15 -37.87 14.96
CA LEU A 108 -24.36 -36.76 15.55
C LEU A 108 -22.90 -37.14 15.82
N ILE A 109 -22.67 -38.24 16.54
CA ILE A 109 -21.33 -38.71 16.94
C ILE A 109 -20.46 -39.03 15.72
N THR A 110 -21.04 -39.63 14.69
CA THR A 110 -20.32 -40.00 13.49
C THR A 110 -19.96 -38.77 12.64
N SER A 111 -20.85 -37.80 12.57
CA SER A 111 -20.64 -36.54 11.87
C SER A 111 -19.57 -35.68 12.52
N VAL A 112 -19.56 -35.57 13.85
CA VAL A 112 -18.57 -34.84 14.61
C VAL A 112 -17.13 -35.32 14.38
N LYS A 113 -16.94 -36.63 14.28
CA LYS A 113 -15.60 -37.25 14.03
C LYS A 113 -15.04 -36.94 12.64
N ARG A 114 -15.87 -36.51 11.70
CA ARG A 114 -15.52 -36.33 10.28
C ARG A 114 -15.50 -34.88 9.83
N ASP A 115 -16.21 -34.02 10.55
CA ASP A 115 -16.42 -32.60 10.18
C ASP A 115 -16.12 -31.68 11.35
N LEU A 116 -14.99 -30.97 11.24
CA LEU A 116 -14.54 -29.98 12.23
C LEU A 116 -15.54 -28.84 12.41
N LYS A 117 -16.17 -28.37 11.32
CA LYS A 117 -17.17 -27.29 11.39
C LYS A 117 -18.39 -27.74 12.16
N PHE A 118 -18.81 -28.98 11.94
CA PHE A 118 -19.91 -29.56 12.69
C PHE A 118 -19.57 -29.73 14.17
N ALA A 119 -18.36 -30.17 14.50
CA ALA A 119 -17.90 -30.25 15.88
C ALA A 119 -17.96 -28.89 16.62
N THR A 120 -17.47 -27.81 15.98
CA THR A 120 -17.55 -26.45 16.53
C THR A 120 -18.99 -25.95 16.68
N THR A 121 -19.87 -26.32 15.74
CA THR A 121 -21.31 -26.03 15.77
C THR A 121 -21.95 -26.56 17.04
N LEU A 122 -21.67 -27.83 17.39
CA LEU A 122 -22.22 -28.44 18.60
C LEU A 122 -21.67 -27.87 19.91
N ILE A 123 -20.39 -27.44 19.94
CA ILE A 123 -19.79 -26.80 21.13
C ILE A 123 -20.54 -25.52 21.50
N ASP A 124 -21.07 -24.80 20.52
CA ASP A 124 -21.76 -23.52 20.69
C ASP A 124 -23.30 -23.67 20.66
N ALA A 125 -23.81 -24.90 20.57
CA ALA A 125 -25.24 -25.14 20.47
C ALA A 125 -26.00 -24.73 21.74
N ARG A 126 -27.13 -24.03 21.55
CA ARG A 126 -28.03 -23.58 22.60
C ARG A 126 -29.46 -23.91 22.18
N HIS A 127 -30.16 -24.65 23.02
CA HIS A 127 -31.55 -25.09 22.78
C HIS A 127 -32.50 -23.91 22.65
N LEU A 128 -33.37 -23.96 21.62
CA LEU A 128 -34.39 -22.94 21.35
C LEU A 128 -35.82 -23.51 21.41
N TYR A 129 -36.06 -24.73 20.88
CA TYR A 129 -37.38 -25.28 20.74
C TYR A 129 -37.39 -26.81 20.65
N GLY A 130 -38.51 -27.46 21.06
CA GLY A 130 -38.76 -28.88 20.96
C GLY A 130 -38.08 -29.69 22.08
N PHE A 131 -37.87 -30.97 21.86
CA PHE A 131 -37.26 -31.83 22.85
C PHE A 131 -35.78 -31.52 23.04
N GLU A 132 -35.31 -31.56 24.28
CA GLU A 132 -33.91 -31.25 24.58
C GLU A 132 -33.07 -32.53 24.57
N LEU A 133 -32.09 -32.59 23.68
CA LEU A 133 -31.05 -33.61 23.70
C LEU A 133 -29.81 -33.05 24.41
N PRO A 134 -29.17 -33.84 25.28
CA PRO A 134 -27.87 -33.44 25.85
C PRO A 134 -26.77 -33.51 24.79
N LEU A 135 -26.78 -32.54 23.88
CA LEU A 135 -25.92 -32.50 22.71
C LEU A 135 -24.44 -32.37 23.01
N LEU A 136 -24.13 -31.65 24.09
CA LEU A 136 -22.79 -31.15 24.33
C LEU A 136 -21.84 -32.14 24.89
N LEU A 137 -22.35 -33.19 25.38
CA LEU A 137 -21.59 -34.06 26.22
C LEU A 137 -21.93 -35.50 25.83
N GLY A 138 -21.82 -35.74 24.54
CA GLY A 138 -21.42 -37.10 24.21
C GLY A 138 -20.30 -37.45 25.19
N PRO A 139 -20.11 -38.69 25.53
CA PRO A 139 -19.33 -39.10 26.70
C PRO A 139 -18.02 -38.32 26.76
N LYS A 140 -17.67 -37.81 27.94
CA LYS A 140 -16.36 -37.15 28.22
C LYS A 140 -15.22 -37.85 27.51
N GLU A 141 -15.27 -39.18 27.39
CA GLU A 141 -14.35 -40.04 26.69
C GLU A 141 -14.20 -39.70 25.20
N TRP A 142 -15.24 -39.23 24.50
CA TRP A 142 -15.12 -38.87 23.08
C TRP A 142 -14.33 -37.55 22.94
N ILE A 143 -14.60 -36.57 23.78
CA ILE A 143 -13.89 -35.28 23.79
C ILE A 143 -12.41 -35.50 24.07
N GLU A 144 -12.09 -36.35 25.03
CA GLU A 144 -10.70 -36.69 25.36
C GLU A 144 -9.96 -37.39 24.20
N LYS A 145 -10.60 -38.37 23.57
CA LYS A 145 -10.03 -39.09 22.43
C LYS A 145 -9.93 -38.24 21.16
N ALA A 146 -10.82 -37.29 20.96
CA ALA A 146 -10.83 -36.43 19.79
C ALA A 146 -9.95 -35.20 19.93
N ARG A 147 -9.53 -34.84 21.15
CA ARG A 147 -8.73 -33.63 21.45
C ARG A 147 -7.48 -33.47 20.56
N PRO A 148 -6.60 -34.46 20.36
CA PRO A 148 -5.42 -34.30 19.51
C PRO A 148 -5.81 -34.05 18.03
N TRP A 149 -6.86 -34.71 17.53
CA TRP A 149 -7.38 -34.48 16.19
C TRP A 149 -7.96 -33.07 16.05
N PHE A 150 -8.79 -32.64 16.99
CA PHE A 150 -9.41 -31.32 17.00
C PHE A 150 -8.36 -30.20 17.02
N HIS A 151 -7.32 -30.31 17.84
CA HIS A 151 -6.22 -29.35 17.89
C HIS A 151 -5.48 -29.25 16.54
N ARG A 152 -5.16 -30.40 15.95
CA ARG A 152 -4.42 -30.45 14.66
C ARG A 152 -5.25 -29.83 13.53
N GLU A 153 -6.51 -30.19 13.42
CA GLU A 153 -7.39 -29.68 12.36
C GLU A 153 -7.67 -28.18 12.54
N GLN A 154 -7.86 -27.72 13.78
CA GLN A 154 -8.05 -26.28 14.07
C GLN A 154 -6.81 -25.49 13.72
N GLU A 155 -5.61 -25.97 14.02
CA GLU A 155 -4.38 -25.27 13.66
C GLU A 155 -4.17 -25.26 12.14
N TYR A 156 -4.51 -26.33 11.44
CA TYR A 156 -4.46 -26.37 9.97
C TYR A 156 -5.44 -25.35 9.35
N GLU A 157 -6.71 -25.35 9.76
CA GLU A 157 -7.70 -24.38 9.30
C GLU A 157 -7.29 -22.94 9.62
N ARG A 158 -6.69 -22.72 10.80
CA ARG A 158 -6.16 -21.42 11.20
C ARG A 158 -5.06 -20.95 10.25
N ARG A 159 -4.10 -21.80 9.90
CA ARG A 159 -3.04 -21.47 8.94
C ARG A 159 -3.60 -21.10 7.57
N ILE A 160 -4.53 -21.90 7.02
CA ILE A 160 -5.17 -21.62 5.74
C ILE A 160 -5.92 -20.28 5.78
N ARG A 161 -6.64 -20.00 6.85
CA ARG A 161 -7.38 -18.76 7.04
C ARG A 161 -6.44 -17.53 7.09
N LEU A 162 -5.35 -17.62 7.83
CA LEU A 162 -4.37 -16.53 7.96
C LEU A 162 -3.61 -16.21 6.66
N LEU A 163 -3.53 -17.17 5.73
CA LEU A 163 -2.98 -16.90 4.40
C LEU A 163 -3.92 -16.05 3.53
N LYS A 164 -5.23 -16.05 3.83
CA LYS A 164 -6.26 -15.40 3.00
C LYS A 164 -6.78 -14.08 3.59
N ALA A 165 -6.64 -13.87 4.88
CA ALA A 165 -7.23 -12.74 5.58
C ALA A 165 -6.15 -11.85 6.22
N LEU A 166 -6.20 -10.55 5.91
CA LEU A 166 -5.38 -9.54 6.56
C LEU A 166 -5.73 -9.47 8.06
N GLY A 167 -4.72 -9.34 8.91
CA GLY A 167 -4.87 -9.32 10.36
C GLY A 167 -4.30 -8.07 11.02
N ALA A 168 -4.00 -8.18 12.30
CA ALA A 168 -3.36 -7.12 13.08
C ALA A 168 -2.09 -6.61 12.38
N GLY A 169 -1.89 -5.29 12.37
CA GLY A 169 -0.77 -4.62 11.69
C GLY A 169 -1.05 -4.26 10.23
N CYS A 170 -2.16 -4.70 9.62
CA CYS A 170 -2.59 -4.25 8.30
C CYS A 170 -3.63 -3.13 8.41
N GLN A 171 -3.65 -2.16 7.50
CA GLN A 171 -4.60 -1.03 7.55
C GLN A 171 -6.06 -1.45 7.32
N GLU A 172 -6.31 -2.50 6.55
CA GLU A 172 -7.63 -3.05 6.26
C GLU A 172 -7.77 -4.47 6.80
N PRO A 173 -7.71 -4.69 8.12
CA PRO A 173 -7.78 -6.03 8.68
C PRO A 173 -9.18 -6.63 8.54
N ASN A 174 -9.23 -7.96 8.41
CA ASN A 174 -10.47 -8.69 8.60
C ASN A 174 -10.66 -8.97 10.11
N ILE A 175 -11.62 -8.27 10.72
CA ILE A 175 -11.89 -8.30 12.18
C ILE A 175 -12.30 -9.71 12.62
N ARG A 176 -12.94 -10.49 11.73
CA ARG A 176 -13.39 -11.84 12.05
C ARG A 176 -12.30 -12.87 11.79
N ASP A 177 -11.76 -12.91 10.59
CA ASP A 177 -10.92 -14.01 10.10
C ASP A 177 -9.42 -13.69 10.10
N GLY A 178 -9.02 -12.44 10.24
CA GLY A 178 -7.63 -12.03 10.34
C GLY A 178 -6.94 -12.47 11.63
N ARG A 179 -5.61 -12.42 11.65
CA ARG A 179 -4.82 -12.72 12.87
C ARG A 179 -5.24 -11.79 14.01
N GLY A 180 -5.57 -12.36 15.15
CA GLY A 180 -6.07 -11.64 16.31
C GLY A 180 -7.56 -11.28 16.25
N GLY A 181 -8.27 -11.65 15.18
CA GLY A 181 -9.70 -11.44 15.05
C GLY A 181 -10.56 -12.41 15.88
N LEU A 182 -11.88 -12.28 15.71
CA LEU A 182 -12.87 -13.06 16.49
C LEU A 182 -12.66 -14.57 16.39
N ARG A 183 -12.20 -15.09 15.23
CA ARG A 183 -11.96 -16.52 15.06
C ARG A 183 -10.80 -17.05 15.91
N ASP A 184 -9.79 -16.24 16.19
CA ASP A 184 -8.70 -16.65 17.09
C ASP A 184 -9.18 -16.74 18.54
N LEU A 185 -10.10 -15.85 18.96
CA LEU A 185 -10.74 -15.92 20.28
C LEU A 185 -11.70 -17.10 20.40
N GLN A 186 -12.50 -17.35 19.35
CA GLN A 186 -13.41 -18.49 19.32
C GLN A 186 -12.63 -19.81 19.42
N LEU A 187 -11.48 -19.91 18.74
CA LEU A 187 -10.61 -21.09 18.86
C LEU A 187 -10.16 -21.30 20.33
N LYS A 188 -9.70 -20.26 20.99
CA LYS A 188 -9.33 -20.34 22.43
C LYS A 188 -10.51 -20.80 23.28
N HIS A 189 -11.70 -20.26 23.04
CA HIS A 189 -12.93 -20.62 23.72
C HIS A 189 -13.30 -22.11 23.52
N TRP A 190 -13.26 -22.62 22.30
CA TRP A 190 -13.55 -24.03 22.00
C TRP A 190 -12.53 -24.97 22.66
N LEU A 191 -11.24 -24.61 22.62
CA LEU A 191 -10.19 -25.40 23.22
C LEU A 191 -10.34 -25.45 24.76
N LEU A 192 -10.77 -24.36 25.38
CA LEU A 192 -11.08 -24.32 26.83
C LEU A 192 -12.29 -25.21 27.18
N LYS A 193 -13.37 -25.16 26.38
CA LYS A 193 -14.56 -26.00 26.60
C LYS A 193 -14.27 -27.51 26.46
N ILE A 194 -13.30 -27.87 25.61
CA ILE A 194 -12.89 -29.27 25.38
C ILE A 194 -11.86 -29.74 26.43
N SER A 195 -11.18 -28.79 27.13
CA SER A 195 -10.18 -29.15 28.12
C SER A 195 -10.82 -29.52 29.49
N GLU A 196 -10.25 -30.50 30.22
CA GLU A 196 -10.69 -30.87 31.55
C GLU A 196 -10.46 -29.81 32.62
N LYS A 197 -9.68 -28.79 32.34
CA LYS A 197 -9.40 -27.69 33.23
C LYS A 197 -10.56 -26.70 33.24
N HIS A 198 -11.63 -27.01 33.94
CA HIS A 198 -12.77 -26.12 34.18
C HIS A 198 -12.41 -24.79 34.89
N GLU A 199 -11.18 -24.64 35.38
CA GLU A 199 -10.74 -23.47 36.13
C GLU A 199 -9.99 -22.41 35.32
N MET A 200 -9.68 -22.62 34.04
CA MET A 200 -9.16 -21.53 33.22
C MET A 200 -10.30 -20.57 32.86
N LYS A 201 -10.60 -19.64 33.81
CA LYS A 201 -11.42 -18.47 33.52
C LYS A 201 -10.84 -17.76 32.33
N SER A 202 -11.67 -17.49 31.31
CA SER A 202 -11.24 -16.61 30.22
C SER A 202 -10.70 -15.33 30.84
N ASP A 203 -9.48 -14.95 30.48
CA ASP A 203 -8.84 -13.72 30.95
C ASP A 203 -9.79 -12.54 30.68
N SER A 204 -9.94 -11.65 31.67
CA SER A 204 -10.81 -10.46 31.56
C SER A 204 -10.51 -9.64 30.35
N GLU A 205 -9.23 -9.57 29.96
CA GLU A 205 -8.76 -8.85 28.76
C GLU A 205 -9.19 -9.52 27.46
N SER A 206 -9.10 -10.84 27.34
CA SER A 206 -9.59 -11.56 26.17
C SER A 206 -11.09 -11.34 25.97
N ARG A 207 -11.86 -11.21 27.03
CA ARG A 207 -13.28 -10.86 26.98
C ARG A 207 -13.50 -9.42 26.54
N GLU A 208 -12.73 -8.48 27.06
CA GLU A 208 -12.80 -7.07 26.66
C GLU A 208 -12.47 -6.91 25.16
N ASN A 209 -11.39 -7.51 24.70
CA ASN A 209 -11.01 -7.50 23.29
C ASN A 209 -12.09 -8.13 22.39
N ASN A 210 -12.69 -9.26 22.80
CA ASN A 210 -13.82 -9.87 22.09
C ASN A 210 -14.98 -8.89 21.96
N ASN A 211 -15.32 -8.22 23.04
CA ASN A 211 -16.43 -7.26 23.08
C ASN A 211 -16.16 -6.04 22.18
N ILE A 212 -14.90 -5.52 22.15
CA ILE A 212 -14.49 -4.45 21.24
C ILE A 212 -14.64 -4.89 19.78
N LEU A 213 -14.18 -6.10 19.43
CA LEU A 213 -14.28 -6.62 18.06
C LEU A 213 -15.74 -6.90 17.64
N LEU A 214 -16.60 -7.37 18.56
CA LEU A 214 -18.04 -7.50 18.32
C LEU A 214 -18.68 -6.13 18.09
N GLY A 215 -18.30 -5.13 18.89
CA GLY A 215 -18.75 -3.76 18.73
C GLY A 215 -18.34 -3.15 17.40
N ALA A 216 -17.08 -3.31 17.03
CA ALA A 216 -16.55 -2.83 15.76
C ALA A 216 -17.27 -3.47 14.56
N ARG A 217 -17.45 -4.79 14.59
CA ARG A 217 -18.18 -5.53 13.56
C ARG A 217 -19.62 -5.04 13.44
N THR A 218 -20.29 -4.86 14.55
CA THR A 218 -21.67 -4.34 14.59
C THR A 218 -21.75 -2.92 14.04
N ALA A 219 -20.83 -2.04 14.43
CA ALA A 219 -20.76 -0.66 13.97
C ALA A 219 -20.54 -0.58 12.44
N ILE A 220 -19.59 -1.34 11.92
CA ILE A 220 -19.33 -1.42 10.47
C ILE A 220 -20.58 -1.88 9.73
N HIS A 221 -21.20 -3.00 10.14
CA HIS A 221 -22.38 -3.55 9.50
C HIS A 221 -23.54 -2.54 9.47
N LEU A 222 -23.79 -1.83 10.57
CA LEU A 222 -24.88 -0.83 10.68
C LEU A 222 -24.57 0.40 9.81
N ALA A 223 -23.35 0.89 9.85
CA ALA A 223 -22.93 2.05 9.06
C ALA A 223 -23.05 1.78 7.56
N VAL A 224 -22.47 0.65 7.07
CA VAL A 224 -22.45 0.34 5.63
C VAL A 224 -23.71 -0.39 5.14
N LYS A 225 -24.64 -0.74 6.04
CA LYS A 225 -25.92 -1.42 5.76
C LYS A 225 -25.76 -2.75 5.01
N ARG A 226 -24.64 -3.44 5.23
CA ARG A 226 -24.35 -4.77 4.69
C ARG A 226 -23.45 -5.55 5.64
N ARG A 227 -23.34 -6.86 5.40
CA ARG A 227 -22.33 -7.68 6.07
C ARG A 227 -20.94 -7.34 5.51
N GLU A 228 -20.05 -6.83 6.35
CA GLU A 228 -18.65 -6.55 6.03
C GLU A 228 -17.77 -6.81 7.26
N ASP A 229 -16.92 -7.82 7.14
CA ASP A 229 -16.02 -8.22 8.23
C ASP A 229 -14.61 -7.60 8.08
N ARG A 230 -14.36 -6.82 7.01
CA ARG A 230 -13.13 -6.06 6.77
C ARG A 230 -13.32 -4.60 7.14
N MET A 231 -12.29 -4.01 7.69
CA MET A 231 -12.24 -2.59 8.00
C MET A 231 -11.71 -1.80 6.78
N LEU A 232 -12.57 -1.65 5.77
CA LEU A 232 -12.19 -1.05 4.48
C LEU A 232 -12.00 0.47 4.61
N LEU A 233 -10.95 1.01 4.01
CA LEU A 233 -10.71 2.47 3.91
C LEU A 233 -11.81 3.15 3.10
N SER A 234 -12.36 2.51 2.07
CA SER A 234 -13.49 3.01 1.29
C SER A 234 -14.75 3.24 2.12
N ASP A 235 -14.97 2.44 3.17
CA ASP A 235 -16.14 2.53 4.03
C ASP A 235 -15.93 3.51 5.22
N ARG A 236 -14.69 4.00 5.42
CA ARG A 236 -14.29 4.84 6.57
C ARG A 236 -15.18 6.06 6.74
N ARG A 237 -15.42 6.83 5.67
CA ARG A 237 -16.24 8.05 5.73
C ARG A 237 -17.66 7.75 6.21
N GLN A 238 -18.27 6.69 5.68
CA GLN A 238 -19.63 6.30 6.06
C GLN A 238 -19.70 5.84 7.53
N LEU A 239 -18.68 5.08 7.97
CA LEU A 239 -18.56 4.64 9.35
C LEU A 239 -18.39 5.82 10.33
N ILE A 240 -17.48 6.74 10.04
CA ILE A 240 -17.24 7.92 10.88
C ILE A 240 -18.47 8.82 10.95
N SER A 241 -19.11 9.07 9.80
CA SER A 241 -20.37 9.82 9.75
C SER A 241 -21.47 9.18 10.60
N TRP A 242 -21.53 7.84 10.64
CA TRP A 242 -22.51 7.13 11.46
C TRP A 242 -22.16 7.17 12.96
N LEU A 243 -20.86 7.04 13.30
CA LEU A 243 -20.36 7.09 14.70
C LEU A 243 -20.52 8.49 15.30
N GLY A 244 -20.28 9.55 14.52
CA GLY A 244 -20.35 10.94 14.99
C GLY A 244 -19.29 11.33 16.03
N TRP A 245 -18.13 10.64 16.06
CA TRP A 245 -17.07 10.90 17.01
C TRP A 245 -16.16 12.03 16.58
N GLU A 246 -15.71 12.87 17.54
CA GLU A 246 -14.74 13.95 17.28
C GLU A 246 -13.36 13.42 16.89
N ASN A 247 -12.91 12.35 17.55
CA ASN A 247 -11.64 11.68 17.23
C ASN A 247 -11.90 10.45 16.38
N GLU A 248 -11.79 10.62 15.07
CA GLU A 248 -12.02 9.58 14.09
C GLU A 248 -11.07 8.37 14.23
N ASP A 249 -9.81 8.60 14.60
CA ASP A 249 -8.79 7.56 14.67
C ASP A 249 -8.99 6.61 15.85
N SER A 250 -9.67 7.07 16.89
CA SER A 250 -9.86 6.29 18.15
C SER A 250 -10.60 4.97 17.94
N PHE A 251 -11.57 4.92 17.00
CA PHE A 251 -12.26 3.68 16.65
C PHE A 251 -11.28 2.66 16.05
N PHE A 252 -10.55 3.07 15.02
CA PHE A 252 -9.63 2.19 14.29
C PHE A 252 -8.51 1.70 15.19
N GLN A 253 -7.93 2.60 15.99
CA GLN A 253 -6.86 2.25 16.92
C GLN A 253 -7.34 1.27 17.99
N SER A 254 -8.54 1.45 18.56
CA SER A 254 -9.10 0.51 19.53
C SER A 254 -9.25 -0.91 18.98
N VAL A 255 -9.73 -1.02 17.73
CA VAL A 255 -9.88 -2.30 17.04
C VAL A 255 -8.51 -2.95 16.77
N MET A 256 -7.55 -2.19 16.26
CA MET A 256 -6.21 -2.68 15.96
C MET A 256 -5.48 -3.17 17.21
N LEU A 257 -5.58 -2.42 18.32
CA LEU A 257 -5.00 -2.82 19.61
C LEU A 257 -5.66 -4.08 20.15
N ALA A 258 -7.00 -4.21 20.07
CA ALA A 258 -7.69 -5.42 20.46
C ALA A 258 -7.24 -6.63 19.64
N MET A 259 -7.13 -6.51 18.33
CA MET A 259 -6.62 -7.58 17.45
C MET A 259 -5.16 -7.93 17.78
N LYS A 260 -4.31 -6.95 18.00
CA LYS A 260 -2.90 -7.15 18.35
C LYS A 260 -2.74 -7.91 19.68
N ARG A 261 -3.46 -7.50 20.70
CA ARG A 261 -3.48 -8.18 22.01
C ARG A 261 -3.98 -9.63 21.92
N ASN A 262 -4.97 -9.89 21.06
CA ASN A 262 -5.46 -11.25 20.83
C ASN A 262 -4.47 -12.13 20.09
N ALA A 263 -3.74 -11.55 19.12
CA ALA A 263 -2.77 -12.25 18.28
C ALA A 263 -1.57 -12.75 19.09
N TYR A 264 -1.11 -11.93 20.02
CA TYR A 264 0.18 -12.14 20.72
C TYR A 264 0.03 -12.44 22.22
N GLY A 265 -1.09 -12.03 22.84
CA GLY A 265 -1.32 -12.17 24.28
C GLY A 265 -0.51 -11.16 25.10
N LYS A 266 -0.95 -10.86 26.33
CA LYS A 266 -0.08 -10.16 27.27
C LYS A 266 0.84 -11.17 27.96
N LYS A 267 2.13 -11.02 27.78
CA LYS A 267 3.09 -11.55 28.75
C LYS A 267 3.19 -10.56 29.92
N LYS A 268 3.44 -11.06 31.13
CA LYS A 268 3.67 -10.20 32.29
C LYS A 268 4.71 -9.15 31.92
N LYS A 269 4.36 -7.86 32.08
CA LYS A 269 5.32 -6.76 31.92
C LYS A 269 6.52 -7.06 32.82
N SER A 270 7.71 -7.01 32.24
CA SER A 270 8.94 -7.07 33.02
C SER A 270 9.01 -5.80 33.88
N ASP A 271 9.09 -5.91 35.18
CA ASP A 271 9.27 -4.77 36.08
C ASP A 271 10.69 -4.14 35.98
N ASN A 272 11.56 -4.72 35.15
CA ASN A 272 12.96 -4.34 35.09
C ASN A 272 13.33 -3.56 33.83
N ARG A 273 12.85 -2.30 33.74
CA ARG A 273 13.22 -1.37 32.66
C ARG A 273 14.75 -1.23 32.47
N LYS A 274 15.55 -1.30 33.55
CA LYS A 274 17.00 -1.19 33.45
C LYS A 274 17.59 -2.37 32.67
N HIS A 275 17.16 -3.58 32.94
CA HIS A 275 17.59 -4.78 32.20
C HIS A 275 17.22 -4.68 30.70
N LEU A 276 16.01 -4.22 30.42
CA LEU A 276 15.52 -4.03 29.05
C LEU A 276 16.38 -3.04 28.26
N VAL A 277 16.75 -1.91 28.89
CA VAL A 277 17.62 -0.89 28.29
C VAL A 277 19.02 -1.45 28.01
N GLU A 278 19.60 -2.20 28.93
CA GLU A 278 20.93 -2.79 28.72
C GLU A 278 20.92 -3.90 27.66
N GLU A 279 19.88 -4.71 27.61
CA GLU A 279 19.71 -5.73 26.57
C GLU A 279 19.55 -5.07 25.19
N PHE A 280 18.74 -4.02 25.07
CA PHE A 280 18.57 -3.26 23.84
C PHE A 280 19.93 -2.67 23.37
N LYS A 281 20.69 -2.03 24.27
CA LYS A 281 22.01 -1.49 23.96
C LYS A 281 22.99 -2.56 23.49
N SER A 282 22.97 -3.73 24.13
CA SER A 282 23.83 -4.85 23.74
C SER A 282 23.50 -5.32 22.33
N ARG A 283 22.21 -5.58 22.05
CA ARG A 283 21.75 -6.03 20.73
C ARG A 283 22.03 -5.01 19.64
N LEU A 284 21.82 -3.72 19.93
CA LEU A 284 22.06 -2.65 18.98
C LEU A 284 23.55 -2.57 18.56
N ARG A 285 24.49 -2.78 19.51
CA ARG A 285 25.92 -2.85 19.22
C ARG A 285 26.32 -4.08 18.40
N ASP A 286 25.60 -5.17 18.55
CA ASP A 286 25.90 -6.44 17.89
C ASP A 286 25.38 -6.49 16.43
N VAL A 287 24.65 -5.50 15.95
CA VAL A 287 24.18 -5.39 14.55
C VAL A 287 25.39 -5.15 13.63
N PRO A 288 25.55 -5.82 12.49
CA PRO A 288 24.62 -6.75 11.85
C PRO A 288 24.81 -8.24 12.21
N LEU A 289 25.72 -8.57 13.08
CA LEU A 289 26.03 -9.96 13.44
C LEU A 289 24.87 -10.66 14.13
N ARG A 290 24.09 -9.90 14.92
CA ARG A 290 22.93 -10.40 15.63
C ARG A 290 21.71 -9.52 15.30
N PRO A 291 20.69 -10.07 14.59
CA PRO A 291 19.47 -9.33 14.27
C PRO A 291 18.75 -8.81 15.51
N ILE A 292 18.29 -7.55 15.46
CA ILE A 292 17.53 -6.90 16.54
C ILE A 292 16.02 -6.88 16.27
N SER A 293 15.59 -7.07 15.01
CA SER A 293 14.18 -6.99 14.60
C SER A 293 13.30 -7.95 15.40
N GLY A 294 13.71 -9.21 15.54
CA GLY A 294 12.98 -10.20 16.32
C GLY A 294 12.81 -9.83 17.81
N PHE A 295 13.79 -9.14 18.37
CA PHE A 295 13.72 -8.63 19.75
C PHE A 295 12.73 -7.45 19.84
N LEU A 296 12.82 -6.48 18.93
CA LEU A 296 11.88 -5.34 18.90
C LEU A 296 10.44 -5.81 18.66
N ARG A 297 10.23 -6.77 17.75
CA ARG A 297 8.94 -7.39 17.54
C ARG A 297 8.41 -8.07 18.79
N LEU A 298 9.25 -8.80 19.53
CA LEU A 298 8.84 -9.40 20.79
C LEU A 298 8.42 -8.35 21.83
N LEU A 299 9.16 -7.25 21.93
CA LEU A 299 8.82 -6.15 22.85
C LEU A 299 7.52 -5.45 22.44
N ASP A 300 7.28 -5.29 21.15
CA ASP A 300 6.04 -4.75 20.61
C ASP A 300 4.86 -5.70 20.90
N GLU A 301 5.03 -6.99 20.65
CA GLU A 301 4.01 -8.03 20.92
C GLU A 301 3.66 -8.15 22.41
N THR A 302 4.62 -7.91 23.31
CA THR A 302 4.41 -7.96 24.77
C THR A 302 3.99 -6.62 25.36
N GLY A 303 4.00 -5.54 24.55
CA GLY A 303 3.73 -4.17 25.01
C GLY A 303 4.86 -3.59 25.87
N GLU A 304 6.05 -4.18 25.81
CA GLU A 304 7.24 -3.70 26.54
C GLU A 304 8.02 -2.63 25.76
N LEU A 305 7.77 -2.50 24.44
CA LEU A 305 8.46 -1.51 23.62
C LEU A 305 8.14 -0.07 24.08
N GLU A 306 6.94 0.18 24.57
CA GLU A 306 6.53 1.44 25.22
C GLU A 306 7.41 1.80 26.44
N LEU A 307 7.94 0.81 27.18
CA LEU A 307 8.82 1.06 28.33
C LEU A 307 10.19 1.59 27.86
N LEU A 308 10.63 1.16 26.70
CA LEU A 308 11.87 1.60 26.07
C LEU A 308 11.65 2.93 25.35
N LEU A 309 10.58 3.04 24.57
CA LEU A 309 10.23 4.12 23.67
C LEU A 309 8.77 4.54 23.90
N PRO A 310 8.47 5.47 24.83
CA PRO A 310 7.10 5.87 25.16
C PRO A 310 6.31 6.46 23.97
N GLU A 311 7.01 7.06 23.01
CA GLU A 311 6.45 7.63 21.79
C GLU A 311 5.84 6.56 20.88
N TRP A 312 6.23 5.29 21.00
CA TRP A 312 5.71 4.15 20.24
C TRP A 312 4.19 4.05 20.31
N ARG A 313 3.61 4.37 21.48
CA ARG A 313 2.17 4.36 21.70
C ARG A 313 1.38 5.25 20.71
N ARG A 314 2.02 6.29 20.16
CA ARG A 314 1.36 7.21 19.21
C ARG A 314 1.09 6.56 17.86
N ILE A 315 1.96 5.64 17.44
CA ILE A 315 1.91 4.97 16.14
C ILE A 315 1.33 3.56 16.23
N GLU A 316 1.26 2.99 17.43
CA GLU A 316 0.77 1.64 17.66
C GLU A 316 -0.69 1.50 17.24
N GLY A 317 -0.93 0.66 16.21
CA GLY A 317 -2.26 0.43 15.65
C GLY A 317 -2.90 1.65 14.98
N LEU A 318 -2.13 2.69 14.66
CA LEU A 318 -2.63 3.88 13.96
C LEU A 318 -2.99 3.53 12.51
N VAL A 319 -4.24 3.76 12.12
CA VAL A 319 -4.73 3.56 10.75
C VAL A 319 -4.78 4.91 10.02
N ARG A 320 -4.09 5.00 8.89
CA ARG A 320 -4.07 6.22 8.07
C ARG A 320 -5.06 6.13 6.91
N THR A 321 -5.47 7.28 6.39
CA THR A 321 -6.34 7.39 5.19
C THR A 321 -5.59 7.17 3.87
N ASP A 322 -4.28 7.02 3.94
CA ASP A 322 -3.41 6.83 2.79
C ASP A 322 -3.49 5.38 2.29
N SER A 323 -3.99 5.21 1.07
CA SER A 323 -4.18 3.90 0.44
C SER A 323 -2.87 3.24 -0.01
N ALA A 324 -1.76 3.99 -0.05
CA ALA A 324 -0.46 3.47 -0.48
C ALA A 324 0.16 2.52 0.55
N HIS A 325 -0.10 2.74 1.84
CA HIS A 325 0.45 1.94 2.93
C HIS A 325 -0.44 0.74 3.26
N LYS A 326 0.13 -0.45 3.17
CA LYS A 326 -0.57 -1.70 3.54
C LYS A 326 -0.59 -1.93 5.06
N TYR A 327 0.39 -1.40 5.78
CA TYR A 327 0.63 -1.66 7.19
C TYR A 327 0.42 -0.42 8.05
N THR A 328 0.11 -0.64 9.33
CA THR A 328 0.12 0.43 10.35
C THR A 328 1.55 0.92 10.58
N PRO A 329 1.78 2.17 11.00
CA PRO A 329 3.15 2.72 11.15
C PRO A 329 4.05 1.93 12.09
N ASP A 330 3.53 1.32 13.15
CA ASP A 330 4.26 0.42 14.04
C ASP A 330 4.73 -0.85 13.31
N GLU A 331 3.83 -1.56 12.62
CA GLU A 331 4.18 -2.76 11.85
C GLU A 331 5.12 -2.39 10.68
N HIS A 332 4.87 -1.26 10.01
CA HIS A 332 5.73 -0.75 8.95
C HIS A 332 7.16 -0.54 9.45
N THR A 333 7.33 0.17 10.58
CA THR A 333 8.65 0.43 11.18
C THR A 333 9.41 -0.86 11.50
N LEU A 334 8.74 -1.87 12.06
CA LEU A 334 9.38 -3.16 12.33
C LEU A 334 9.81 -3.86 11.04
N ARG A 335 9.00 -3.77 9.96
CA ARG A 335 9.35 -4.31 8.64
C ARG A 335 10.50 -3.58 7.98
N VAL A 336 10.61 -2.25 8.15
CA VAL A 336 11.77 -1.48 7.68
C VAL A 336 13.04 -2.02 8.32
N ILE A 337 13.04 -2.29 9.62
CA ILE A 337 14.19 -2.85 10.33
C ILE A 337 14.52 -4.27 9.84
N GLU A 338 13.50 -5.14 9.64
CA GLU A 338 13.68 -6.48 9.05
C GLU A 338 14.30 -6.41 7.64
N ASN A 339 13.82 -5.48 6.82
CA ASN A 339 14.37 -5.26 5.48
C ASN A 339 15.82 -4.76 5.52
N LEU A 340 16.17 -3.86 6.44
CA LEU A 340 17.56 -3.42 6.63
C LEU A 340 18.48 -4.58 7.00
N GLU A 341 18.07 -5.42 7.95
CA GLU A 341 18.86 -6.60 8.33
C GLU A 341 19.04 -7.56 7.16
N ALA A 342 18.01 -7.75 6.32
CA ALA A 342 18.14 -8.55 5.11
C ALA A 342 19.11 -7.91 4.11
N LEU A 343 19.10 -6.57 3.95
CA LEU A 343 20.04 -5.85 3.09
C LEU A 343 21.48 -5.96 3.58
N PHE A 344 21.73 -5.97 4.89
CA PHE A 344 23.08 -6.16 5.45
C PHE A 344 23.69 -7.53 5.11
N GLN A 345 22.84 -8.53 4.85
CA GLN A 345 23.27 -9.87 4.46
C GLN A 345 23.46 -10.04 2.95
N THR A 346 22.98 -9.09 2.15
CA THR A 346 23.03 -9.19 0.69
C THR A 346 24.33 -8.58 0.18
N GLN A 347 25.13 -9.34 -0.57
CA GLN A 347 26.23 -8.77 -1.35
C GLN A 347 25.64 -8.05 -2.55
N ASN A 348 25.37 -6.76 -2.42
CA ASN A 348 24.93 -5.94 -3.54
C ASN A 348 26.15 -5.39 -4.27
N ASN A 349 26.37 -5.82 -5.52
CA ASN A 349 27.55 -5.46 -6.30
C ASN A 349 27.56 -3.99 -6.77
N GLU A 350 26.42 -3.30 -6.72
CA GLU A 350 26.28 -1.94 -7.26
C GLU A 350 26.64 -0.85 -6.23
N ILE A 351 26.42 -1.11 -4.94
CA ILE A 351 26.74 -0.16 -3.87
C ILE A 351 27.67 -0.83 -2.86
N ASN A 352 28.84 -0.24 -2.69
CA ASN A 352 29.85 -0.76 -1.78
C ASN A 352 29.45 -0.53 -0.32
N LEU A 353 28.85 -1.56 0.32
CA LEU A 353 28.46 -1.55 1.73
C LEU A 353 29.63 -1.40 2.69
N SER A 354 30.89 -1.51 2.22
CA SER A 354 32.08 -1.30 3.07
C SER A 354 32.20 0.12 3.64
N TYR A 355 31.47 1.09 3.05
CA TYR A 355 31.38 2.44 3.60
C TYR A 355 30.47 2.53 4.83
N LEU A 356 29.60 1.54 5.08
CA LEU A 356 28.72 1.53 6.24
C LEU A 356 29.45 0.95 7.46
N GLN A 357 29.84 1.81 8.37
CA GLN A 357 30.53 1.41 9.61
C GLN A 357 29.56 1.32 10.80
N ARG A 358 28.52 2.13 10.82
CA ARG A 358 27.64 2.33 11.97
C ARG A 358 26.21 1.85 11.68
N HIS A 359 26.06 0.52 11.57
CA HIS A 359 24.77 -0.14 11.39
C HIS A 359 23.76 0.21 12.50
N ASP A 360 24.24 0.39 13.73
CA ASP A 360 23.44 0.75 14.89
C ASP A 360 22.73 2.10 14.73
N LEU A 361 23.40 3.12 14.17
CA LEU A 361 22.79 4.42 13.91
C LEU A 361 21.71 4.35 12.82
N LEU A 362 21.88 3.49 11.83
CA LEU A 362 20.91 3.25 10.78
C LEU A 362 19.66 2.55 11.33
N ILE A 363 19.81 1.56 12.21
CA ILE A 363 18.68 0.93 12.91
C ILE A 363 17.92 1.94 13.77
N LEU A 364 18.64 2.83 14.49
CA LEU A 364 17.99 3.90 15.24
C LEU A 364 17.23 4.85 14.31
N ALA A 365 17.81 5.25 13.18
CA ALA A 365 17.12 6.09 12.21
C ALA A 365 15.84 5.41 11.71
N ALA A 366 15.89 4.11 11.39
CA ALA A 366 14.72 3.33 11.01
C ALA A 366 13.65 3.26 12.11
N LEU A 367 14.07 3.12 13.37
CA LEU A 367 13.12 3.08 14.51
C LEU A 367 12.36 4.41 14.69
N PHE A 368 12.98 5.53 14.30
CA PHE A 368 12.44 6.88 14.53
C PHE A 368 11.89 7.57 13.29
N HIS A 369 12.09 7.04 12.06
CA HIS A 369 11.75 7.75 10.82
C HIS A 369 10.26 8.17 10.77
N ASP A 370 9.38 7.30 11.24
CA ASP A 370 7.93 7.47 11.22
C ASP A 370 7.28 7.69 12.61
N ILE A 371 8.06 7.75 13.69
CA ILE A 371 7.54 7.86 15.06
C ILE A 371 6.75 9.15 15.30
N GLY A 372 6.95 10.17 14.47
CA GLY A 372 6.21 11.42 14.50
C GLY A 372 4.82 11.35 13.88
N LYS A 373 4.48 10.28 13.17
CA LYS A 373 3.10 10.06 12.66
C LYS A 373 2.13 9.97 13.84
N GLY A 374 0.91 10.49 13.66
CA GLY A 374 -0.09 10.54 14.75
C GLY A 374 -0.03 11.76 15.65
N THR A 375 0.93 12.68 15.46
CA THR A 375 1.01 13.95 16.23
C THR A 375 0.18 15.08 15.61
N GLY A 376 -0.31 14.94 14.39
CA GLY A 376 -0.95 16.00 13.62
C GLY A 376 0.01 17.11 13.13
N LYS A 377 1.33 16.94 13.36
CA LYS A 377 2.40 17.85 12.94
C LYS A 377 3.27 17.23 11.88
N ASN A 378 4.28 17.98 11.38
CA ASN A 378 5.29 17.42 10.49
C ASN A 378 6.00 16.24 11.17
N HIS A 379 5.84 15.03 10.61
CA HIS A 379 6.31 13.79 11.24
C HIS A 379 7.84 13.67 11.23
N GLU A 380 8.52 14.22 10.22
CA GLU A 380 9.98 14.22 10.11
C GLU A 380 10.61 15.07 11.22
N GLU A 381 10.01 16.23 11.52
CA GLU A 381 10.47 17.10 12.61
C GLU A 381 10.22 16.48 13.98
N GLU A 382 9.02 15.96 14.21
CA GLU A 382 8.66 15.32 15.48
C GLU A 382 9.46 14.03 15.71
N GLY A 383 9.66 13.22 14.65
CA GLY A 383 10.54 12.05 14.67
C GLY A 383 11.99 12.43 15.02
N THR A 384 12.50 13.50 14.41
CA THR A 384 13.84 14.03 14.71
C THR A 384 13.99 14.44 16.17
N LYS A 385 13.02 15.16 16.74
CA LYS A 385 13.03 15.54 18.16
C LYS A 385 13.07 14.32 19.08
N SER A 386 12.21 13.33 18.81
CA SER A 386 12.17 12.09 19.58
C SER A 386 13.49 11.31 19.48
N ALA A 387 14.10 11.23 18.29
CA ALA A 387 15.39 10.59 18.07
C ALA A 387 16.53 11.29 18.85
N VAL A 388 16.57 12.64 18.85
CA VAL A 388 17.56 13.43 19.60
C VAL A 388 17.42 13.19 21.10
N GLU A 389 16.22 13.23 21.65
CA GLU A 389 15.98 12.98 23.08
C GLU A 389 16.38 11.57 23.49
N PHE A 390 16.02 10.58 22.69
CA PHE A 390 16.36 9.19 22.94
C PHE A 390 17.87 8.96 22.90
N THR A 391 18.54 9.38 21.83
CA THR A 391 19.98 9.14 21.65
C THR A 391 20.82 9.85 22.71
N LYS A 392 20.45 11.09 23.11
CA LYS A 392 21.06 11.79 24.26
C LYS A 392 20.94 10.98 25.55
N LYS A 393 19.73 10.48 25.85
CA LYS A 393 19.47 9.70 27.07
C LYS A 393 20.23 8.37 27.07
N PHE A 394 20.51 7.79 25.89
CA PHE A 394 21.24 6.55 25.73
C PHE A 394 22.77 6.73 25.71
N GLY A 395 23.26 8.00 25.73
CA GLY A 395 24.67 8.34 25.85
C GLY A 395 25.44 8.35 24.54
N PHE A 396 24.77 8.59 23.40
CA PHE A 396 25.44 8.76 22.11
C PHE A 396 26.18 10.09 22.05
N THR A 397 27.25 10.15 21.29
CA THR A 397 28.04 11.38 21.05
C THR A 397 27.27 12.40 20.22
N LYS A 398 27.69 13.64 20.25
CA LYS A 398 27.06 14.73 19.48
C LYS A 398 27.02 14.39 17.99
N THR A 399 28.11 13.90 17.41
CA THR A 399 28.20 13.54 15.99
C THR A 399 27.23 12.40 15.62
N GLU A 400 27.10 11.37 16.49
CA GLU A 400 26.16 10.27 16.29
C GLU A 400 24.70 10.76 16.35
N ILE A 401 24.39 11.67 17.29
CA ILE A 401 23.07 12.29 17.41
C ILE A 401 22.75 13.11 16.16
N GLU A 402 23.69 13.91 15.66
CA GLU A 402 23.53 14.71 14.44
C GLU A 402 23.28 13.79 13.23
N ARG A 403 23.98 12.67 13.11
CA ARG A 403 23.81 11.70 12.02
C ARG A 403 22.43 11.03 12.05
N VAL A 404 21.99 10.51 13.21
CA VAL A 404 20.64 9.93 13.35
C VAL A 404 19.57 11.00 13.05
N SER A 405 19.74 12.21 13.57
CA SER A 405 18.84 13.34 13.33
C SER A 405 18.72 13.68 11.85
N PHE A 406 19.86 13.69 11.14
CA PHE A 406 19.92 13.93 9.71
C PHE A 406 19.15 12.85 8.93
N LEU A 407 19.39 11.57 9.25
CA LEU A 407 18.74 10.44 8.59
C LEU A 407 17.22 10.45 8.78
N VAL A 408 16.76 10.68 10.01
CA VAL A 408 15.31 10.75 10.32
C VAL A 408 14.66 11.93 9.60
N ARG A 409 15.28 13.10 9.65
CA ARG A 409 14.73 14.32 8.99
C ARG A 409 14.66 14.22 7.49
N ASN A 410 15.59 13.47 6.88
CA ASN A 410 15.74 13.41 5.43
C ASN A 410 15.44 12.02 4.84
N HIS A 411 14.70 11.14 5.56
CA HIS A 411 14.48 9.78 5.09
C HIS A 411 13.72 9.72 3.75
N LEU A 412 12.91 10.74 3.41
CA LEU A 412 12.21 10.86 2.12
C LEU A 412 13.04 11.57 1.03
N LEU A 413 14.24 12.08 1.36
CA LEU A 413 15.02 12.91 0.45
C LEU A 413 15.37 12.20 -0.86
N LEU A 414 15.86 10.97 -0.79
CA LEU A 414 16.26 10.22 -1.98
C LEU A 414 15.06 9.76 -2.81
N SER A 415 14.00 9.23 -2.19
CA SER A 415 12.80 8.79 -2.89
C SER A 415 12.09 9.94 -3.58
N TYR A 416 11.94 11.09 -2.91
CA TYR A 416 11.35 12.28 -3.50
C TYR A 416 12.11 12.74 -4.75
N ASN A 417 13.45 12.85 -4.64
CA ASN A 417 14.25 13.33 -5.77
C ASN A 417 14.37 12.29 -6.90
N ALA A 418 14.53 11.01 -6.58
CA ALA A 418 14.63 9.96 -7.59
C ALA A 418 13.34 9.82 -8.46
N PHE A 419 12.16 10.08 -7.84
CA PHE A 419 10.88 9.81 -8.50
C PHE A 419 10.13 11.07 -8.96
N ARG A 420 10.60 12.27 -8.57
CA ARG A 420 9.91 13.53 -8.86
C ARG A 420 10.83 14.65 -9.36
N ARG A 421 12.12 14.38 -9.48
CA ARG A 421 13.08 15.40 -9.97
C ARG A 421 13.91 14.84 -11.13
N ASP A 422 14.37 15.74 -11.97
CA ASP A 422 15.30 15.40 -13.05
C ASP A 422 16.68 15.07 -12.46
N ILE A 423 16.91 13.76 -12.30
CA ILE A 423 18.18 13.25 -11.74
C ILE A 423 19.37 13.49 -12.70
N ASP A 424 19.14 13.95 -13.92
CA ASP A 424 20.16 14.32 -14.89
C ASP A 424 20.62 15.79 -14.74
N ASP A 425 19.92 16.60 -13.90
CA ASP A 425 20.30 17.97 -13.61
C ASP A 425 21.55 18.02 -12.69
N PRO A 426 22.70 18.56 -13.15
CA PRO A 426 23.92 18.67 -12.33
C PRO A 426 23.78 19.56 -11.11
N HIS A 427 22.92 20.58 -11.15
CA HIS A 427 22.68 21.46 -10.01
C HIS A 427 21.94 20.72 -8.90
N LEU A 428 20.92 19.93 -9.24
CA LEU A 428 20.23 19.07 -8.28
C LEU A 428 21.21 18.11 -7.60
N ILE A 429 22.06 17.44 -8.38
CA ILE A 429 23.04 16.49 -7.86
C ILE A 429 24.03 17.17 -6.92
N HIS A 430 24.51 18.38 -7.28
CA HIS A 430 25.42 19.15 -6.45
C HIS A 430 24.77 19.55 -5.11
N ASP A 431 23.56 20.07 -5.14
CA ASP A 431 22.85 20.55 -3.96
C ASP A 431 22.50 19.39 -3.01
N LEU A 432 22.08 18.26 -3.57
CA LEU A 432 21.85 17.06 -2.80
C LEU A 432 23.14 16.53 -2.15
N ALA A 433 24.23 16.46 -2.89
CA ALA A 433 25.53 16.01 -2.36
C ALA A 433 26.02 16.93 -1.23
N LYS A 434 25.88 18.26 -1.39
CA LYS A 434 26.18 19.24 -0.35
C LYS A 434 25.31 19.06 0.90
N LYS A 435 24.02 18.79 0.73
CA LYS A 435 23.07 18.56 1.84
C LYS A 435 23.37 17.25 2.57
N ILE A 436 23.75 16.20 1.87
CA ILE A 436 24.05 14.88 2.42
C ILE A 436 25.40 14.87 3.15
N GLY A 437 26.37 15.58 2.61
CA GLY A 437 27.66 15.83 3.21
C GLY A 437 28.73 14.76 2.95
N ASP A 438 28.49 13.50 3.31
CA ASP A 438 29.44 12.41 3.13
C ASP A 438 28.83 11.14 2.53
N VAL A 439 29.69 10.24 2.04
CA VAL A 439 29.27 9.00 1.37
C VAL A 439 28.61 8.03 2.36
N GLU A 440 28.99 8.01 3.64
CA GLU A 440 28.38 7.14 4.64
C GLU A 440 26.93 7.56 4.91
N ASN A 441 26.66 8.86 5.04
CA ASN A 441 25.29 9.40 5.16
C ASN A 441 24.45 9.03 3.93
N LEU A 442 25.03 9.12 2.72
CA LEU A 442 24.38 8.74 1.47
C LEU A 442 23.99 7.27 1.46
N ILE A 443 24.92 6.38 1.81
CA ILE A 443 24.65 4.94 1.85
C ILE A 443 23.60 4.60 2.92
N MET A 444 23.66 5.24 4.09
CA MET A 444 22.63 5.07 5.12
C MET A 444 21.26 5.51 4.65
N LEU A 445 21.14 6.68 4.00
CA LEU A 445 19.88 7.15 3.43
C LEU A 445 19.37 6.21 2.33
N TYR A 446 20.24 5.74 1.46
CA TYR A 446 19.86 4.79 0.42
C TYR A 446 19.28 3.50 1.01
N LEU A 447 19.99 2.87 1.95
CA LEU A 447 19.52 1.65 2.60
C LEU A 447 18.19 1.86 3.33
N LEU A 448 18.06 2.99 4.04
CA LEU A 448 16.80 3.35 4.70
C LEU A 448 15.66 3.52 3.69
N THR A 449 15.91 4.24 2.59
CA THR A 449 14.93 4.45 1.52
C THR A 449 14.48 3.13 0.86
N VAL A 450 15.43 2.22 0.55
CA VAL A 450 15.11 0.91 -0.03
C VAL A 450 14.30 0.05 0.95
N ALA A 451 14.70 0.03 2.22
CA ALA A 451 14.03 -0.73 3.26
C ALA A 451 12.60 -0.21 3.52
N ASP A 452 12.43 1.10 3.55
CA ASP A 452 11.16 1.80 3.70
C ASP A 452 10.20 1.45 2.54
N LEU A 453 10.61 1.70 1.29
CA LEU A 453 9.79 1.41 0.11
C LEU A 453 9.37 -0.07 0.02
N LYS A 454 10.26 -1.01 0.34
CA LYS A 454 9.93 -2.44 0.41
C LYS A 454 8.92 -2.76 1.51
N ALA A 455 8.89 -1.97 2.58
CA ALA A 455 7.96 -2.18 3.70
C ALA A 455 6.56 -1.60 3.44
N VAL A 456 6.39 -0.63 2.52
CA VAL A 456 5.10 -0.01 2.20
C VAL A 456 4.17 -1.01 1.50
N SER A 457 4.59 -1.56 0.37
CA SER A 457 3.82 -2.53 -0.43
C SER A 457 4.74 -3.24 -1.43
N TYR A 458 4.45 -4.51 -1.72
CA TYR A 458 5.17 -5.27 -2.76
C TYR A 458 5.01 -4.69 -4.17
N THR A 459 3.97 -3.90 -4.41
CA THR A 459 3.68 -3.30 -5.72
C THR A 459 4.37 -1.95 -5.92
N LEU A 460 4.71 -1.24 -4.84
CA LEU A 460 5.35 0.07 -4.91
C LEU A 460 6.85 0.00 -5.22
N TRP A 461 7.54 -1.05 -4.77
CA TRP A 461 8.93 -1.29 -5.12
C TRP A 461 9.01 -2.18 -6.35
N ASN A 462 9.52 -1.64 -7.44
CA ASN A 462 9.72 -2.34 -8.70
C ASN A 462 11.10 -2.03 -9.30
N ASP A 463 11.48 -2.76 -10.35
CA ASP A 463 12.81 -2.65 -10.95
C ASP A 463 13.07 -1.26 -11.55
N TRP A 464 12.04 -0.55 -12.00
CA TRP A 464 12.15 0.81 -12.50
C TRP A 464 12.54 1.80 -11.39
N LYS A 465 11.82 1.78 -10.26
CA LYS A 465 12.12 2.63 -9.10
C LYS A 465 13.49 2.30 -8.50
N ALA A 466 13.83 1.03 -8.41
CA ALA A 466 15.17 0.60 -7.99
C ALA A 466 16.26 1.25 -8.83
N ARG A 467 16.12 1.21 -10.15
CA ARG A 467 17.10 1.77 -11.08
C ARG A 467 17.20 3.30 -11.00
N LEU A 468 16.08 4.02 -10.89
CA LEU A 468 16.12 5.47 -10.71
C LEU A 468 16.90 5.85 -9.45
N LEU A 469 16.63 5.14 -8.35
CA LEU A 469 17.32 5.36 -7.08
C LEU A 469 18.81 5.02 -7.18
N ASP A 470 19.16 3.88 -7.78
CA ASP A 470 20.56 3.46 -7.98
C ASP A 470 21.33 4.45 -8.88
N THR A 471 20.67 4.95 -9.92
CA THR A 471 21.25 5.97 -10.81
C THR A 471 21.53 7.28 -10.05
N LEU A 472 20.56 7.76 -9.26
CA LEU A 472 20.71 8.95 -8.44
C LEU A 472 21.87 8.78 -7.45
N VAL A 473 21.91 7.66 -6.71
CA VAL A 473 22.95 7.40 -5.70
C VAL A 473 24.33 7.28 -6.34
N SER A 474 24.44 6.61 -7.48
CA SER A 474 25.72 6.50 -8.22
C SER A 474 26.28 7.86 -8.63
N ARG A 475 25.42 8.80 -9.03
CA ARG A 475 25.78 10.19 -9.35
C ARG A 475 26.22 10.96 -8.11
N LEU A 476 25.45 10.82 -7.01
CA LEU A 476 25.77 11.45 -5.72
C LEU A 476 27.10 10.97 -5.16
N VAL A 477 27.42 9.67 -5.24
CA VAL A 477 28.72 9.12 -4.82
C VAL A 477 29.86 9.80 -5.57
N ARG A 478 29.73 9.96 -6.89
CA ARG A 478 30.74 10.65 -7.72
C ARG A 478 30.88 12.12 -7.32
N GLN A 479 29.77 12.82 -7.10
CA GLN A 479 29.78 14.23 -6.72
C GLN A 479 30.35 14.43 -5.32
N CYS A 480 29.98 13.61 -4.35
CA CYS A 480 30.57 13.66 -2.99
C CYS A 480 32.08 13.38 -3.00
N SER A 481 32.59 12.64 -3.98
CA SER A 481 34.01 12.30 -4.10
C SER A 481 34.82 13.34 -4.88
N SER A 482 34.20 14.10 -5.81
CA SER A 482 34.90 15.00 -6.72
C SER A 482 34.92 16.46 -6.28
N TYR A 483 33.93 16.90 -5.53
CA TYR A 483 33.72 18.30 -5.13
C TYR A 483 33.75 19.34 -6.26
N LEU A 484 33.47 18.92 -7.50
CA LEU A 484 33.48 19.78 -8.67
C LEU A 484 32.22 20.67 -8.68
N PRO A 485 32.32 21.93 -9.16
CA PRO A 485 31.16 22.73 -9.47
C PRO A 485 30.26 22.06 -10.53
N PRO A 486 28.92 22.28 -10.48
CA PRO A 486 27.96 21.59 -11.37
C PRO A 486 28.31 21.72 -12.85
N GLU A 487 28.70 22.90 -13.30
CA GLU A 487 29.02 23.19 -14.71
C GLU A 487 30.27 22.44 -15.18
N LEU A 488 31.29 22.30 -14.32
CA LEU A 488 32.49 21.55 -14.64
C LEU A 488 32.21 20.05 -14.62
N PHE A 489 31.42 19.57 -13.67
CA PHE A 489 31.00 18.18 -13.59
C PHE A 489 30.21 17.76 -14.82
N ALA A 490 29.22 18.58 -15.24
CA ALA A 490 28.45 18.37 -16.48
C ALA A 490 29.35 18.35 -17.71
N LYS A 491 30.23 19.34 -17.83
CA LYS A 491 31.14 19.47 -18.98
C LYS A 491 32.07 18.25 -19.12
N GLU A 492 32.67 17.81 -18.01
CA GLU A 492 33.50 16.60 -18.03
C GLU A 492 32.70 15.35 -18.41
N ALA A 493 31.46 15.21 -17.91
CA ALA A 493 30.60 14.08 -18.24
C ALA A 493 30.26 14.05 -19.74
N ILE A 494 29.95 15.21 -20.34
CA ILE A 494 29.65 15.33 -21.76
C ILE A 494 30.89 15.01 -22.62
N ILE A 495 32.05 15.54 -22.24
CA ILE A 495 33.32 15.25 -22.95
C ILE A 495 33.63 13.75 -22.97
N ARG A 496 33.51 13.08 -21.84
CA ARG A 496 33.74 11.62 -21.75
C ARG A 496 32.75 10.85 -22.60
N ARG A 497 31.43 11.21 -22.56
CA ARG A 497 30.41 10.57 -23.40
C ARG A 497 30.72 10.73 -24.86
N LYS A 498 31.06 11.94 -25.30
CA LYS A 498 31.42 12.24 -26.67
C LYS A 498 32.59 11.36 -27.16
N ALA A 499 33.68 11.26 -26.35
CA ALA A 499 34.80 10.38 -26.68
C ALA A 499 34.39 8.90 -26.83
N THR A 500 33.53 8.41 -25.93
CA THR A 500 33.04 7.03 -26.03
C THR A 500 32.13 6.83 -27.24
N VAL A 501 31.32 7.80 -27.62
CA VAL A 501 30.50 7.75 -28.86
C VAL A 501 31.39 7.76 -30.12
N GLU A 502 32.47 8.54 -30.13
CA GLU A 502 33.47 8.55 -31.18
C GLU A 502 34.12 7.18 -31.38
N ASP A 503 34.47 6.50 -30.25
CA ASP A 503 35.00 5.13 -30.28
C ASP A 503 33.99 4.13 -30.84
N LEU A 504 32.72 4.18 -30.35
CA LEU A 504 31.64 3.29 -30.79
C LEU A 504 31.30 3.43 -32.28
N LEU A 505 31.42 4.62 -32.81
CA LEU A 505 31.06 4.93 -34.22
C LEU A 505 32.28 5.08 -35.16
N SER A 506 33.48 4.85 -34.69
CA SER A 506 34.75 5.06 -35.44
C SER A 506 34.78 4.44 -36.84
N ASN A 507 34.10 3.29 -37.04
CA ASN A 507 34.01 2.59 -38.31
C ASN A 507 32.83 3.03 -39.20
N SER A 508 31.92 3.89 -38.71
CA SER A 508 30.65 4.20 -39.42
C SER A 508 30.37 5.69 -39.62
N LYS A 509 30.94 6.54 -38.79
CA LYS A 509 30.74 8.01 -38.85
C LYS A 509 32.04 8.75 -38.59
N SER A 510 32.22 9.92 -39.21
CA SER A 510 33.39 10.77 -38.96
C SER A 510 33.26 11.50 -37.62
N ALA A 511 34.40 11.87 -37.03
CA ALA A 511 34.43 12.65 -35.80
C ALA A 511 33.73 14.01 -35.95
N GLU A 512 33.82 14.63 -37.11
CA GLU A 512 33.12 15.89 -37.41
C GLU A 512 31.61 15.72 -37.40
N TYR A 513 31.08 14.60 -37.92
CA TYR A 513 29.64 14.31 -37.90
C TYR A 513 29.12 14.12 -36.47
N ILE A 514 29.89 13.41 -35.63
CA ILE A 514 29.58 13.19 -34.24
C ILE A 514 29.65 14.53 -33.46
N SER A 515 30.69 15.34 -33.68
CA SER A 515 30.80 16.66 -33.08
C SER A 515 29.60 17.54 -33.43
N ALA A 516 29.21 17.59 -34.71
CA ALA A 516 28.06 18.35 -35.16
C ALA A 516 26.75 17.90 -34.49
N HIS A 517 26.61 16.61 -34.19
CA HIS A 517 25.47 16.13 -33.44
C HIS A 517 25.45 16.71 -32.02
N PHE A 518 26.56 16.60 -31.26
CA PHE A 518 26.67 17.17 -29.90
C PHE A 518 26.48 18.69 -29.88
N ASP A 519 26.91 19.39 -30.93
CA ASP A 519 26.74 20.85 -31.08
C ASP A 519 25.28 21.22 -31.44
N SER A 520 24.48 20.29 -31.96
CA SER A 520 23.09 20.51 -32.36
C SER A 520 22.04 20.19 -31.24
N VAL A 521 22.42 19.50 -30.18
CA VAL A 521 21.57 19.12 -29.05
C VAL A 521 21.95 19.93 -27.80
N ASP A 522 21.04 20.00 -26.83
CA ASP A 522 21.35 20.62 -25.56
C ASP A 522 22.21 19.73 -24.65
N GLY A 523 22.82 20.32 -23.62
CA GLY A 523 23.66 19.57 -22.67
C GLY A 523 22.88 18.52 -21.87
N ARG A 524 21.59 18.77 -21.62
CA ARG A 524 20.71 17.85 -20.93
C ARG A 524 20.53 16.53 -21.69
N TYR A 525 20.30 16.59 -23.02
CA TYR A 525 20.24 15.39 -23.86
C TYR A 525 21.49 14.52 -23.67
N ALA A 526 22.67 15.13 -23.72
CA ALA A 526 23.91 14.40 -23.57
C ALA A 526 24.09 13.81 -22.15
N LEU A 527 23.47 14.36 -21.13
CA LEU A 527 23.49 13.85 -19.75
C LEU A 527 22.43 12.79 -19.49
N ALA A 528 21.28 12.84 -20.13
CA ALA A 528 20.16 11.91 -19.97
C ALA A 528 20.38 10.56 -20.67
N HIS A 529 21.23 10.51 -21.71
CA HIS A 529 21.44 9.30 -22.51
C HIS A 529 22.83 8.70 -22.32
N THR A 530 22.91 7.36 -22.40
CA THR A 530 24.20 6.66 -22.39
C THR A 530 24.92 6.85 -23.74
N PRO A 531 26.25 6.65 -23.80
CA PRO A 531 26.99 6.72 -25.06
C PRO A 531 26.43 5.78 -26.17
N GLU A 532 25.97 4.58 -25.77
CA GLU A 532 25.38 3.60 -26.71
C GLU A 532 24.05 4.09 -27.25
N GLN A 533 23.20 4.71 -26.43
CA GLN A 533 21.95 5.34 -26.86
C GLN A 533 22.22 6.48 -27.82
N ILE A 534 23.14 7.39 -27.47
CA ILE A 534 23.52 8.52 -28.37
C ILE A 534 24.05 8.01 -29.68
N ALA A 535 24.95 7.00 -29.68
CA ALA A 535 25.47 6.38 -30.87
C ALA A 535 24.34 5.81 -31.75
N ARG A 536 23.35 5.19 -31.12
CA ARG A 536 22.19 4.64 -31.83
C ARG A 536 21.29 5.73 -32.43
N HIS A 537 21.03 6.80 -31.68
CA HIS A 537 20.28 7.96 -32.18
C HIS A 537 20.94 8.56 -33.41
N ILE A 538 22.28 8.73 -33.38
CA ILE A 538 23.07 9.21 -34.56
C ILE A 538 22.91 8.30 -35.78
N GLN A 539 22.80 6.98 -35.58
CA GLN A 539 22.61 6.03 -36.70
C GLN A 539 21.20 6.08 -37.28
N LEU A 540 20.17 6.37 -36.46
CA LEU A 540 18.77 6.41 -36.88
C LEU A 540 18.37 7.70 -37.61
N ILE A 541 18.94 8.85 -37.25
CA ILE A 541 18.59 10.15 -37.83
C ILE A 541 18.59 10.15 -39.39
N PRO A 542 19.56 9.54 -40.10
CA PRO A 542 19.54 9.50 -41.57
C PRO A 542 18.33 8.77 -42.16
N GLU A 543 17.63 7.93 -41.40
CA GLU A 543 16.46 7.21 -41.90
C GLU A 543 15.25 8.13 -42.12
N LEU A 544 15.23 9.32 -41.51
CA LEU A 544 14.22 10.37 -41.75
C LEU A 544 14.19 10.85 -43.23
N LYS A 545 15.26 10.65 -43.96
CA LYS A 545 15.24 10.95 -45.42
C LYS A 545 14.26 10.08 -46.21
N LYS A 546 13.89 8.93 -45.65
CA LYS A 546 12.99 7.95 -46.27
C LYS A 546 11.64 7.81 -45.56
N ASN A 547 11.56 8.18 -44.29
CA ASN A 547 10.42 7.99 -43.46
C ASN A 547 10.07 9.30 -42.76
N ALA A 548 8.78 9.65 -42.64
CA ALA A 548 8.34 10.82 -41.87
C ALA A 548 8.61 10.65 -40.34
N VAL A 549 8.59 9.41 -39.88
CA VAL A 549 8.82 9.03 -38.49
C VAL A 549 9.68 7.77 -38.43
N VAL A 550 10.68 7.77 -37.57
CA VAL A 550 11.49 6.59 -37.25
C VAL A 550 11.22 6.21 -35.80
N VAL A 551 10.83 4.96 -35.59
CA VAL A 551 10.53 4.42 -34.27
C VAL A 551 11.43 3.23 -34.01
N GLU A 552 12.15 3.26 -32.88
CA GLU A 552 12.95 2.13 -32.43
C GLU A 552 12.51 1.70 -31.04
N ARG A 553 12.49 0.40 -30.84
CA ARG A 553 12.12 -0.23 -29.55
C ARG A 553 13.31 -1.02 -29.03
N ASN A 554 13.73 -0.71 -27.82
CA ASN A 554 14.80 -1.41 -27.12
C ASN A 554 14.26 -2.02 -25.83
N GLN A 555 14.27 -3.36 -25.74
CA GLN A 555 13.90 -4.03 -24.49
C GLN A 555 15.08 -4.02 -23.55
N HIS A 556 14.87 -3.53 -22.33
CA HIS A 556 15.94 -3.55 -21.34
C HIS A 556 16.06 -4.95 -20.72
N PRO A 557 17.24 -5.58 -20.74
CA PRO A 557 17.41 -6.99 -20.36
C PRO A 557 17.08 -7.32 -18.89
N VAL A 558 17.01 -6.33 -18.00
CA VAL A 558 16.87 -6.51 -16.56
C VAL A 558 15.59 -5.88 -15.99
N SER A 559 14.76 -5.22 -16.80
CA SER A 559 13.53 -4.56 -16.32
C SER A 559 12.36 -4.80 -17.24
N ASN A 560 11.17 -4.90 -16.67
CA ASN A 560 9.91 -4.86 -17.43
C ASN A 560 9.63 -3.46 -18.00
N CYS A 561 10.66 -2.83 -18.58
CA CYS A 561 10.61 -1.50 -19.18
C CYS A 561 11.13 -1.57 -20.60
N ILE A 562 10.40 -0.95 -21.51
CA ILE A 562 10.77 -0.81 -22.93
C ILE A 562 11.11 0.66 -23.15
N GLU A 563 12.27 0.90 -23.73
CA GLU A 563 12.67 2.19 -24.24
C GLU A 563 12.23 2.34 -25.68
N LEU A 564 11.48 3.39 -25.96
CA LEU A 564 10.92 3.73 -27.25
C LEU A 564 11.55 5.04 -27.71
N VAL A 565 12.31 5.02 -28.78
CA VAL A 565 12.89 6.20 -29.39
C VAL A 565 12.05 6.58 -30.62
N VAL A 566 11.55 7.82 -30.60
CA VAL A 566 10.79 8.40 -31.72
C VAL A 566 11.61 9.55 -32.31
N ILE A 567 11.98 9.45 -33.59
CA ILE A 567 12.71 10.49 -34.28
C ILE A 567 11.83 11.00 -35.44
N THR A 568 11.59 12.32 -35.45
CA THR A 568 10.76 13.00 -36.46
C THR A 568 11.11 14.50 -36.56
N HIS A 569 10.42 15.26 -37.39
CA HIS A 569 10.52 16.72 -37.37
C HIS A 569 9.68 17.32 -36.25
N SER A 570 10.30 18.21 -35.47
CA SER A 570 9.63 18.85 -34.33
C SER A 570 8.51 19.79 -34.77
N HIS A 571 7.37 19.70 -34.09
CA HIS A 571 6.26 20.65 -34.24
C HIS A 571 5.51 20.78 -32.92
N GLN A 572 4.73 21.84 -32.81
CA GLN A 572 3.98 22.12 -31.57
C GLN A 572 2.91 21.04 -31.32
N GLY A 573 2.99 20.32 -30.19
CA GLY A 573 2.06 19.26 -29.82
C GLY A 573 2.55 17.84 -30.08
N LEU A 574 3.76 17.67 -30.64
CA LEU A 574 4.35 16.34 -30.93
C LEU A 574 4.31 15.42 -29.70
N PHE A 575 4.68 15.93 -28.52
CA PHE A 575 4.63 15.14 -27.28
C PHE A 575 3.20 14.64 -26.99
N ALA A 576 2.19 15.50 -27.15
CA ALA A 576 0.80 15.11 -26.92
C ALA A 576 0.35 14.03 -27.91
N GLU A 577 0.77 14.13 -29.17
CA GLU A 577 0.47 13.13 -30.19
C GLU A 577 1.08 11.76 -29.88
N ILE A 578 2.35 11.72 -29.51
CA ILE A 578 3.03 10.46 -29.15
C ILE A 578 2.42 9.86 -27.89
N ALA A 579 2.27 10.66 -26.81
CA ALA A 579 1.72 10.21 -25.54
C ALA A 579 0.26 9.76 -25.67
N GLY A 580 -0.53 10.45 -26.49
CA GLY A 580 -1.92 10.11 -26.78
C GLY A 580 -2.05 8.81 -27.56
N THR A 581 -1.22 8.61 -28.57
CA THR A 581 -1.19 7.36 -29.35
C THR A 581 -0.77 6.17 -28.48
N LEU A 582 0.23 6.33 -27.61
CA LEU A 582 0.60 5.32 -26.59
C LEU A 582 -0.56 5.00 -25.66
N SER A 583 -1.23 6.04 -25.14
CA SER A 583 -2.39 5.87 -24.25
C SER A 583 -3.56 5.17 -24.93
N ALA A 584 -3.82 5.47 -26.22
CA ALA A 584 -4.86 4.83 -27.02
C ALA A 584 -4.63 3.33 -27.22
N LEU A 585 -3.40 2.87 -27.11
CA LEU A 585 -3.03 1.47 -27.19
C LEU A 585 -2.75 0.82 -25.82
N ASP A 586 -3.14 1.49 -24.75
CA ASP A 586 -3.01 0.98 -23.36
C ASP A 586 -1.55 0.75 -22.92
N PHE A 587 -0.65 1.61 -23.39
CA PHE A 587 0.73 1.64 -22.93
C PHE A 587 0.84 2.51 -21.67
N ASN A 588 1.48 2.01 -20.62
CA ASN A 588 1.77 2.78 -19.42
C ASN A 588 3.13 3.49 -19.56
N ILE A 589 3.11 4.82 -19.70
CA ILE A 589 4.30 5.67 -19.81
C ILE A 589 4.87 5.89 -18.40
N LEU A 590 6.17 5.69 -18.21
CA LEU A 590 6.91 5.88 -16.96
C LEU A 590 7.71 7.19 -16.98
N SER A 591 8.30 7.55 -18.10
CA SER A 591 9.01 8.81 -18.30
C SER A 591 9.14 9.13 -19.78
N ALA A 592 9.42 10.41 -20.08
CA ALA A 592 9.79 10.85 -21.41
C ALA A 592 10.88 11.92 -21.34
N ASP A 593 11.89 11.77 -22.19
CA ASP A 593 12.94 12.76 -22.44
C ASP A 593 12.77 13.32 -23.84
N ILE A 594 12.56 14.62 -23.95
CA ILE A 594 12.23 15.31 -25.18
C ILE A 594 13.41 16.19 -25.58
N SER A 595 13.93 16.00 -26.77
CA SER A 595 15.04 16.81 -27.27
C SER A 595 14.84 17.18 -28.71
N THR A 596 15.03 18.47 -29.02
CA THR A 596 14.96 18.97 -30.37
C THR A 596 16.33 19.53 -30.78
N ARG A 597 16.89 19.01 -31.85
CA ARG A 597 18.14 19.50 -32.44
C ARG A 597 17.94 20.87 -33.07
N SER A 598 19.03 21.62 -33.18
CA SER A 598 19.01 22.96 -33.81
C SER A 598 18.57 22.94 -35.32
N ASP A 599 18.59 21.76 -35.95
CA ASP A 599 18.08 21.58 -37.34
C ASP A 599 16.58 21.17 -37.38
N GLY A 600 15.89 21.18 -36.22
CA GLY A 600 14.46 20.88 -36.13
C GLY A 600 14.12 19.38 -36.03
N VAL A 601 15.10 18.50 -35.91
CA VAL A 601 14.86 17.07 -35.67
C VAL A 601 14.61 16.82 -34.20
N ALA A 602 13.45 16.27 -33.89
CA ALA A 602 13.10 15.79 -32.54
C ALA A 602 13.63 14.37 -32.31
N ILE A 603 14.19 14.12 -31.13
CA ILE A 603 14.64 12.82 -30.64
C ILE A 603 13.97 12.63 -29.27
N ASP A 604 12.83 11.97 -29.29
CA ASP A 604 12.00 11.78 -28.10
C ASP A 604 12.13 10.35 -27.60
N THR A 605 12.53 10.19 -26.35
CA THR A 605 12.74 8.88 -25.72
C THR A 605 11.68 8.66 -24.65
N PHE A 606 10.77 7.72 -24.89
CA PHE A 606 9.74 7.31 -23.93
C PHE A 606 10.15 6.01 -23.26
N ARG A 607 9.88 5.90 -21.96
CA ARG A 607 10.01 4.64 -21.25
C ARG A 607 8.63 4.17 -20.86
N VAL A 608 8.28 2.95 -21.31
CA VAL A 608 6.96 2.35 -21.09
C VAL A 608 7.08 1.03 -20.34
N SER A 609 6.09 0.74 -19.50
CA SER A 609 6.06 -0.51 -18.74
C SER A 609 5.66 -1.69 -19.64
N ASP A 610 6.38 -2.81 -19.54
CA ASP A 610 6.07 -4.09 -20.22
C ASP A 610 5.28 -5.07 -19.33
N SER A 611 4.59 -4.57 -18.32
CA SER A 611 3.86 -5.40 -17.36
C SER A 611 2.76 -6.29 -17.98
N ASN A 612 2.36 -6.04 -19.23
CA ASN A 612 1.29 -6.73 -19.96
C ASN A 612 1.78 -7.66 -21.07
N ASN A 613 3.08 -7.96 -21.19
CA ASN A 613 3.65 -8.75 -22.30
C ASN A 613 3.09 -8.28 -23.66
N ILE A 614 3.41 -7.03 -24.02
CA ILE A 614 2.88 -6.36 -25.20
C ILE A 614 3.33 -7.10 -26.45
N ASP A 615 2.38 -7.63 -27.23
CA ASP A 615 2.67 -8.39 -28.41
C ASP A 615 3.17 -7.50 -29.58
N SER A 616 3.79 -8.14 -30.59
CA SER A 616 4.33 -7.45 -31.75
C SER A 616 3.25 -6.74 -32.60
N SER A 617 1.99 -7.20 -32.54
CA SER A 617 0.88 -6.59 -33.28
C SER A 617 0.53 -5.22 -32.75
N ARG A 618 0.50 -5.06 -31.43
CA ARG A 618 0.22 -3.78 -30.75
C ARG A 618 1.31 -2.74 -31.03
N TRP A 619 2.57 -3.17 -31.09
CA TRP A 619 3.68 -2.30 -31.50
C TRP A 619 3.57 -1.85 -32.95
N ASN A 620 3.19 -2.73 -33.86
CA ASN A 620 2.97 -2.37 -35.24
C ASN A 620 1.83 -1.36 -35.38
N SER A 621 0.72 -1.58 -34.68
CA SER A 621 -0.38 -0.62 -34.63
C SER A 621 0.07 0.74 -34.11
N PHE A 622 0.92 0.79 -33.07
CA PHE A 622 1.47 2.05 -32.57
C PHE A 622 2.23 2.82 -33.64
N VAL A 623 3.09 2.13 -34.38
CA VAL A 623 3.89 2.78 -35.42
C VAL A 623 3.02 3.30 -36.58
N GLU A 624 1.97 2.54 -36.97
CA GLU A 624 1.02 2.93 -38.00
C GLU A 624 0.16 4.11 -37.57
N ASP A 625 -0.50 3.99 -36.41
CA ASP A 625 -1.35 5.05 -35.83
C ASP A 625 -0.54 6.35 -35.64
N LEU A 626 0.70 6.25 -35.12
CA LEU A 626 1.56 7.43 -34.95
C LEU A 626 1.91 8.10 -36.27
N LYS A 627 2.18 7.34 -37.33
CA LYS A 627 2.42 7.90 -38.68
C LYS A 627 1.17 8.63 -39.20
N GLU A 628 -0.01 8.06 -39.02
CA GLU A 628 -1.27 8.69 -39.43
C GLU A 628 -1.53 9.99 -38.66
N VAL A 629 -1.30 9.99 -37.32
CA VAL A 629 -1.47 11.17 -36.47
C VAL A 629 -0.47 12.27 -36.87
N ILE A 630 0.83 11.97 -37.01
CA ILE A 630 1.85 12.97 -37.38
C ILE A 630 1.65 13.51 -38.80
N SER A 631 1.14 12.69 -39.73
CA SER A 631 0.81 13.16 -41.07
C SER A 631 -0.50 13.93 -41.18
N GLY A 632 -1.29 13.97 -40.11
CA GLY A 632 -2.62 14.59 -40.06
C GLY A 632 -3.73 13.77 -40.76
N ALA A 633 -3.48 12.49 -41.04
CA ALA A 633 -4.48 11.58 -41.61
C ALA A 633 -5.52 11.10 -40.59
N ASP A 634 -5.14 10.98 -39.31
CA ASP A 634 -6.01 10.76 -38.18
C ASP A 634 -5.60 11.69 -37.00
N ASN A 635 -6.31 11.65 -35.91
CA ASN A 635 -5.99 12.40 -34.69
C ASN A 635 -6.17 11.54 -33.44
N VAL A 636 -5.48 11.94 -32.37
CA VAL A 636 -5.47 11.22 -31.08
C VAL A 636 -6.87 11.07 -30.49
N GLU A 637 -7.74 12.06 -30.65
CA GLU A 637 -9.11 12.04 -30.09
C GLU A 637 -9.93 10.91 -30.73
N ASN A 638 -9.76 10.69 -32.05
CA ASN A 638 -10.39 9.57 -32.73
C ASN A 638 -9.89 8.22 -32.20
N LEU A 639 -8.58 8.10 -31.96
CA LEU A 639 -7.99 6.88 -31.41
C LEU A 639 -8.50 6.58 -30.00
N LEU A 640 -8.52 7.57 -29.12
CA LEU A 640 -9.04 7.44 -27.76
C LEU A 640 -10.53 7.10 -27.73
N ASN A 641 -11.33 7.71 -28.61
CA ASN A 641 -12.78 7.45 -28.69
C ASN A 641 -13.12 6.02 -29.12
N LYS A 642 -12.25 5.35 -29.88
CA LYS A 642 -12.43 3.94 -30.24
C LYS A 642 -12.36 3.00 -29.03
N ILE A 643 -11.68 3.41 -27.95
CA ILE A 643 -11.37 2.55 -26.78
C ILE A 643 -12.27 2.88 -25.56
N MET A 644 -12.67 4.13 -25.38
CA MET A 644 -13.49 4.58 -24.24
C MET A 644 -14.78 3.77 -23.99
N PRO A 645 -15.50 3.21 -24.98
CA PRO A 645 -16.70 2.43 -24.75
C PRO A 645 -16.48 1.10 -24.03
N TYR A 646 -15.26 0.61 -24.01
CA TYR A 646 -14.92 -0.74 -23.52
C TYR A 646 -14.39 -0.79 -22.09
N LYS A 647 -14.10 0.35 -21.44
CA LYS A 647 -13.56 0.37 -20.08
C LYS A 647 -14.56 0.90 -19.05
N LYS A 648 -14.73 0.17 -17.96
CA LYS A 648 -15.55 0.57 -16.80
C LYS A 648 -14.96 1.83 -16.16
N LYS A 649 -15.81 2.82 -15.88
CA LYS A 649 -15.46 3.94 -14.99
C LYS A 649 -15.02 3.38 -13.64
N SER A 650 -13.85 3.74 -13.16
CA SER A 650 -13.44 3.48 -11.79
C SER A 650 -14.43 4.17 -10.85
N VAL A 651 -14.95 3.44 -9.87
CA VAL A 651 -15.86 3.99 -8.85
C VAL A 651 -15.00 4.82 -7.90
N GLY A 652 -15.07 6.15 -8.05
CA GLY A 652 -14.12 7.08 -7.46
C GLY A 652 -14.15 7.16 -5.93
N ILE A 653 -13.01 6.92 -5.34
CA ILE A 653 -12.58 7.62 -4.14
C ILE A 653 -12.26 9.05 -4.58
N LYS A 654 -12.76 10.08 -3.87
CA LYS A 654 -12.41 11.46 -4.19
C LYS A 654 -10.90 11.64 -4.02
N THR A 655 -10.23 11.78 -5.13
CA THR A 655 -8.80 12.03 -5.22
C THR A 655 -8.52 13.46 -4.82
N GLU A 656 -7.48 13.70 -4.07
CA GLU A 656 -6.94 15.04 -3.85
C GLU A 656 -6.34 15.54 -5.16
N VAL A 657 -6.92 16.59 -5.72
CA VAL A 657 -6.46 17.21 -6.97
C VAL A 657 -5.55 18.37 -6.61
N SER A 658 -4.32 18.35 -7.09
CA SER A 658 -3.39 19.46 -6.88
C SER A 658 -2.54 19.75 -8.11
N VAL A 659 -2.21 21.05 -8.27
CA VAL A 659 -1.27 21.54 -9.27
C VAL A 659 -0.30 22.48 -8.57
N GLU A 660 0.97 22.11 -8.54
CA GLU A 660 2.04 22.92 -7.96
C GLU A 660 3.00 23.36 -9.04
N ILE A 661 3.48 24.61 -8.92
CA ILE A 661 4.41 25.19 -9.88
C ILE A 661 5.63 25.68 -9.10
N ASP A 662 6.78 25.10 -9.40
CA ASP A 662 8.06 25.42 -8.80
C ASP A 662 8.97 26.10 -9.84
N ASN A 663 9.32 27.33 -9.53
CA ASN A 663 10.26 28.12 -10.33
C ASN A 663 11.62 28.35 -9.64
N GLU A 664 11.86 27.69 -8.51
CA GLU A 664 13.10 27.90 -7.73
C GLU A 664 14.05 26.71 -7.88
N SER A 665 13.54 25.50 -7.93
CA SER A 665 14.35 24.27 -7.89
C SER A 665 15.12 23.95 -9.18
N SER A 666 14.79 24.56 -10.33
CA SER A 666 15.57 24.45 -11.56
C SER A 666 16.01 25.82 -12.07
N GLY A 667 17.25 25.95 -12.56
CA GLY A 667 17.75 27.18 -13.18
C GLY A 667 17.09 27.44 -14.54
N ASP A 668 16.85 26.41 -15.33
CA ASP A 668 16.49 26.50 -16.74
C ASP A 668 15.01 26.24 -17.03
N TYR A 669 14.30 25.53 -16.14
CA TYR A 669 12.93 25.07 -16.37
C TYR A 669 11.95 25.58 -15.31
N THR A 670 10.69 25.69 -15.70
CA THR A 670 9.56 25.75 -14.78
C THR A 670 9.11 24.33 -14.51
N ILE A 671 9.04 23.91 -13.26
CA ILE A 671 8.58 22.58 -12.86
C ILE A 671 7.10 22.66 -12.55
N VAL A 672 6.31 21.78 -13.13
CA VAL A 672 4.85 21.67 -12.89
C VAL A 672 4.55 20.27 -12.39
N GLU A 673 4.15 20.16 -11.12
CA GLU A 673 3.67 18.92 -10.51
C GLU A 673 2.16 18.89 -10.59
N VAL A 674 1.62 17.79 -11.12
CA VAL A 674 0.18 17.60 -11.33
C VAL A 674 -0.24 16.30 -10.67
N MET A 675 -1.17 16.39 -9.71
CA MET A 675 -1.79 15.23 -9.07
C MET A 675 -3.23 15.15 -9.49
N LEU A 676 -3.58 14.14 -10.29
CA LEU A 676 -4.91 13.91 -10.83
C LEU A 676 -5.27 12.42 -10.74
N PRO A 677 -6.57 12.06 -10.78
CA PRO A 677 -6.99 10.67 -10.91
C PRO A 677 -6.42 10.05 -12.19
N ASP A 678 -5.83 8.86 -12.07
CA ASP A 678 -5.26 8.15 -13.21
C ASP A 678 -6.39 7.65 -14.14
N GLU A 679 -6.37 8.15 -15.39
CA GLU A 679 -7.33 7.80 -16.43
C GLU A 679 -6.62 7.69 -17.79
N ILE A 680 -7.16 6.84 -18.67
CA ILE A 680 -6.64 6.71 -20.04
C ILE A 680 -6.70 8.06 -20.74
N GLY A 681 -5.59 8.46 -21.34
CA GLY A 681 -5.45 9.73 -22.04
C GLY A 681 -5.23 10.93 -21.12
N LEU A 682 -5.03 10.74 -19.81
CA LEU A 682 -4.71 11.83 -18.89
C LEU A 682 -3.47 12.60 -19.36
N LEU A 683 -2.39 11.90 -19.69
CA LEU A 683 -1.15 12.52 -20.15
C LEU A 683 -1.34 13.31 -21.46
N TYR A 684 -2.19 12.83 -22.38
CA TYR A 684 -2.58 13.58 -23.57
C TYR A 684 -3.31 14.88 -23.21
N ARG A 685 -4.26 14.83 -22.28
CA ARG A 685 -5.01 16.03 -21.80
C ARG A 685 -4.07 17.06 -21.18
N ILE A 686 -3.17 16.62 -20.29
CA ILE A 686 -2.15 17.46 -19.65
C ILE A 686 -1.25 18.10 -20.72
N ALA A 687 -0.71 17.31 -21.63
CA ALA A 687 0.14 17.78 -22.72
C ALA A 687 -0.58 18.78 -23.64
N SER A 688 -1.88 18.57 -23.87
CA SER A 688 -2.72 19.49 -24.65
C SER A 688 -2.90 20.84 -23.95
N VAL A 689 -2.95 20.86 -22.61
CA VAL A 689 -2.97 22.14 -21.85
C VAL A 689 -1.66 22.89 -22.02
N PHE A 690 -0.50 22.23 -21.96
CA PHE A 690 0.79 22.87 -22.22
C PHE A 690 0.86 23.44 -23.63
N ARG A 691 0.45 22.66 -24.66
CA ARG A 691 0.35 23.12 -26.04
C ARG A 691 -0.52 24.38 -26.17
N ASN A 692 -1.73 24.37 -25.54
CA ASN A 692 -2.65 25.49 -25.59
C ASN A 692 -2.19 26.73 -24.80
N CYS A 693 -1.22 26.57 -23.92
CA CYS A 693 -0.54 27.64 -23.21
C CYS A 693 0.79 28.06 -23.87
N GLU A 694 1.08 27.56 -25.08
CA GLU A 694 2.33 27.87 -25.83
C GLU A 694 3.60 27.52 -25.04
N MET A 695 3.58 26.36 -24.38
CA MET A 695 4.69 25.83 -23.58
C MET A 695 5.26 24.58 -24.23
N SER A 696 6.58 24.41 -24.10
CA SER A 696 7.32 23.23 -24.55
C SER A 696 7.71 22.37 -23.37
N ILE A 697 7.52 21.06 -23.48
CA ILE A 697 7.93 20.08 -22.49
C ILE A 697 9.34 19.60 -22.83
N ALA A 698 10.27 19.65 -21.89
CA ALA A 698 11.63 19.11 -22.02
C ALA A 698 11.74 17.71 -21.40
N THR A 699 11.05 17.49 -20.28
CA THR A 699 11.02 16.19 -19.59
C THR A 699 9.68 15.99 -18.93
N ALA A 700 9.23 14.73 -18.93
CA ALA A 700 8.09 14.29 -18.13
C ALA A 700 8.50 13.07 -17.30
N ILE A 701 8.20 13.12 -16.00
CA ILE A 701 8.37 12.03 -15.05
C ILE A 701 6.97 11.61 -14.62
N ILE A 702 6.55 10.42 -15.00
CA ILE A 702 5.21 9.92 -14.78
C ILE A 702 5.26 8.88 -13.66
N ASN A 703 4.59 9.16 -12.57
CA ASN A 703 4.63 8.28 -11.40
C ASN A 703 3.21 8.03 -10.87
N THR A 704 2.68 6.85 -11.20
CA THR A 704 1.39 6.40 -10.68
C THR A 704 1.59 5.81 -9.29
N GLU A 705 1.24 6.54 -8.26
CA GLU A 705 1.22 6.07 -6.87
C GLU A 705 -0.21 5.63 -6.51
N SER A 706 -0.46 4.31 -6.49
CA SER A 706 -1.77 3.70 -6.26
C SER A 706 -2.84 4.09 -7.32
N GLU A 707 -3.92 4.77 -6.92
CA GLU A 707 -4.96 5.26 -7.83
C GLU A 707 -4.74 6.71 -8.29
N HIS A 708 -3.56 7.31 -7.96
CA HIS A 708 -3.24 8.71 -8.23
C HIS A 708 -1.96 8.82 -9.05
N GLY A 709 -2.05 9.44 -10.21
CA GLY A 709 -0.87 9.85 -10.96
C GLY A 709 -0.26 11.11 -10.34
N VAL A 710 1.05 11.11 -10.06
CA VAL A 710 1.82 12.32 -9.76
C VAL A 710 2.77 12.53 -10.91
N ASP A 711 2.40 13.43 -11.82
CA ASP A 711 3.18 13.70 -13.01
C ASP A 711 3.96 15.01 -12.83
N VAL A 712 5.23 14.98 -13.15
CA VAL A 712 6.13 16.14 -13.06
C VAL A 712 6.64 16.50 -14.44
N PHE A 713 6.42 17.76 -14.83
CA PHE A 713 6.82 18.28 -16.14
C PHE A 713 7.85 19.41 -15.98
N TYR A 714 8.93 19.33 -16.73
CA TYR A 714 9.90 20.40 -16.89
C TYR A 714 9.57 21.13 -18.18
N VAL A 715 9.13 22.38 -18.07
CA VAL A 715 8.59 23.15 -19.19
C VAL A 715 9.31 24.49 -19.39
N THR A 716 9.31 24.94 -20.64
CA THR A 716 9.79 26.26 -21.06
C THR A 716 8.72 26.99 -21.87
N ASP A 717 8.93 28.27 -22.14
CA ASP A 717 8.18 28.97 -23.19
C ASP A 717 8.66 28.55 -24.59
N ASN A 718 7.98 29.00 -25.64
CA ASN A 718 8.34 28.70 -27.03
C ASN A 718 9.75 29.21 -27.47
N SER A 719 10.38 30.05 -26.66
CA SER A 719 11.77 30.50 -26.88
C SER A 719 12.80 29.65 -26.15
N GLY A 720 12.36 28.57 -25.46
CA GLY A 720 13.24 27.70 -24.67
C GLY A 720 13.64 28.29 -23.33
N LYS A 721 12.93 29.30 -22.82
CA LYS A 721 13.24 29.97 -21.55
C LYS A 721 12.25 29.62 -20.45
N LYS A 722 12.73 29.66 -19.23
CA LYS A 722 11.92 29.50 -18.01
C LYS A 722 10.76 30.50 -17.97
N ILE A 723 9.58 30.05 -17.55
CA ILE A 723 8.35 30.82 -17.55
C ILE A 723 8.27 31.69 -16.28
N VAL A 724 8.51 32.99 -16.39
CA VAL A 724 8.50 33.93 -15.26
C VAL A 724 7.23 34.78 -15.18
N LYS A 725 6.36 34.76 -16.21
CA LYS A 725 5.13 35.55 -16.27
C LYS A 725 4.05 34.97 -15.35
N LYS A 726 3.77 35.62 -14.22
CA LYS A 726 2.78 35.17 -13.24
C LYS A 726 1.38 34.92 -13.82
N ASN A 727 0.92 35.74 -14.76
CA ASN A 727 -0.39 35.56 -15.40
C ASN A 727 -0.47 34.28 -16.24
N LEU A 728 0.65 33.89 -16.89
CA LEU A 728 0.70 32.65 -17.67
C LEU A 728 0.71 31.42 -16.76
N LEU A 729 1.44 31.48 -15.65
CA LEU A 729 1.46 30.41 -14.64
C LEU A 729 0.09 30.24 -13.97
N LYS A 730 -0.61 31.33 -13.68
CA LYS A 730 -1.97 31.29 -13.13
C LYS A 730 -2.94 30.65 -14.12
N ARG A 731 -2.91 31.07 -15.39
CA ARG A 731 -3.72 30.49 -16.46
C ARG A 731 -3.44 29.00 -16.67
N LEU A 732 -2.16 28.59 -16.59
CA LEU A 732 -1.77 27.20 -16.66
C LEU A 732 -2.42 26.39 -15.54
N LYS A 733 -2.28 26.86 -14.28
CA LYS A 733 -2.86 26.20 -13.11
C LYS A 733 -4.39 26.06 -13.20
N GLU A 734 -5.07 27.12 -13.62
CA GLU A 734 -6.55 27.09 -13.83
C GLU A 734 -6.92 26.05 -14.87
N LYS A 735 -6.27 26.03 -16.03
CA LYS A 735 -6.57 25.05 -17.09
C LYS A 735 -6.21 23.61 -16.71
N MET A 736 -5.16 23.39 -15.91
CA MET A 736 -4.84 22.06 -15.39
C MET A 736 -5.91 21.56 -14.41
N LEU A 737 -6.48 22.43 -13.60
CA LEU A 737 -7.56 22.09 -12.68
C LEU A 737 -8.90 21.83 -13.40
N GLU A 738 -9.09 22.37 -14.61
CA GLU A 738 -10.30 22.13 -15.43
C GLU A 738 -10.35 20.72 -16.03
N ILE A 739 -9.21 20.05 -16.17
CA ILE A 739 -9.15 18.68 -16.71
C ILE A 739 -9.23 17.59 -15.62
N ALA A 740 -9.33 17.98 -14.35
CA ALA A 740 -9.52 17.09 -13.20
C ALA A 740 -11.02 16.58 -13.12
#